data_b3f2477c769718a07e47d369dcd275e1
#
_entry.id   b3f2477c769718a07e47d369dcd275e1
#
_cell.length_a   1.000
_cell.length_b   1.000
_cell.length_c   1.000
_cell.angle_alpha   90.00
_cell.angle_beta   90.00
_cell.angle_gamma   90.00
#
_symmetry.space_group_name_H-M   'P 1'
#
loop_
_entity.id
_entity.type
_entity.pdbx_description
1 polymer ?
#
loop_
_entity_poly.entity_id
_entity_poly.type
_entity_poly.pdbx_seq_one_letter_code
_entity_poly.pdbx_strand_id
1 'polypeptide(L)'
;MAKDKYIEIKGARANNLKNINVKIPQGKFVAITGVSGSGKSSLAFDTLYAEGQRRYVESLSSYARQFLGRMSKPECDFIKGLPPAIAIEQKVISRNPRSTVGTSTEIYEYLRLLYARIGKTISPISGQEVKRHTTEDILACTRQYSKGTKFVILAPLHIVEGRSLSKQLEMYIQEGYARILVKNEFIRIEDFLDKANSGEMLSPEVSMRDLLEASDEKFKKLMTETGMEIFLVIDRSSVSEEKDDISRLMDSAETAFYEGDGACRLLFLPSKIAYDFSTRFEADGMTFEEPSDNMFAFNSPLGACPTCEGYGSVIGIDEKLVIPNTSLSVYDGCVVCWRGEKMGMWLKEFIRRAEPYNFPIFKPYFELSQKEKDWLWHGLPSEKNREPHDRVSIDEFFRMVKENQYKIQYRVMLSRFRGKTICPDCHGTRLKKEANYVKIGGKSITELVEMSITNLKIWFTKLELTEHEKCVSKRLLAEITNRLQFLLDVGLGYLTLNRLSNSLSGGESQRINLTTNLGSSLVGSVYILDEPSIGLHSRDTARLIKVLRELQQLGNTVVVVEHDEEIMRAADYLIDIGPDAGRLGGQLVYAGPASEYSTTDKEAQQKLLEKYPDSYTIKYLTHHEKIETPTSHRAWNRFIEIKGARMNNLRGIDVKLPLNVFTVVTGVSGSGKSSLIKGILFPAMRRHLDLVADAPGEHLGLEGDVNAIKHVEFVDQNPIGKSSRSNPATYLKAYDAIRSLFANQPLSKQMGFTPAYFSFNAEGGRCEECKGAGYVTIEMQFMADLVLQCEACKGKRFKHDIHEVQYGGKNINDVLNMTVNEAIEFFADEKNQHNNGDFDSCRVIVSRLRPLQEVGLGYIKLGQNSSTLSGGENQRVKLAFFIGKEDQEPTLFIFDEPTTGLHFHDIKRLLHAFNALIERGHSLVVIEHNLDVIKCADYIIDLGPEGGDKGGNLVVAGTPEEVMQCKKSLTGLFLTQLLDKK
;
A
#
# COMPACT_ATOMS: atom_id res chain seq x y z
N MET A 1 -12.39 46.37 10.64
CA MET A 1 -12.95 45.04 10.71
C MET A 1 -13.11 44.53 9.27
N ALA A 2 -12.32 43.61 8.83
CA ALA A 2 -12.52 42.98 7.53
C ALA A 2 -13.87 42.26 7.56
N LYS A 3 -14.77 42.53 6.61
CA LYS A 3 -16.02 41.79 6.47
C LYS A 3 -15.65 40.31 6.27
N ASP A 4 -16.12 39.45 7.16
CA ASP A 4 -15.97 38.00 7.00
C ASP A 4 -16.50 37.60 5.62
N LYS A 5 -15.65 36.96 4.82
CA LYS A 5 -16.04 36.43 3.52
C LYS A 5 -16.68 35.07 3.73
N TYR A 6 -17.84 34.85 3.13
CA TYR A 6 -18.57 33.57 3.21
C TYR A 6 -18.69 32.92 1.84
N ILE A 7 -18.68 31.57 1.82
CA ILE A 7 -19.23 30.80 0.73
C ILE A 7 -20.73 30.66 1.03
N GLU A 8 -21.58 31.21 0.20
CA GLU A 8 -23.03 31.14 0.37
C GLU A 8 -23.63 30.10 -0.56
N ILE A 9 -24.21 29.05 0.01
CA ILE A 9 -24.96 28.01 -0.69
C ILE A 9 -26.44 28.31 -0.44
N LYS A 10 -27.23 28.40 -1.50
CA LYS A 10 -28.67 28.62 -1.39
C LYS A 10 -29.44 27.56 -2.15
N GLY A 11 -30.44 26.99 -1.48
CA GLY A 11 -31.37 26.06 -2.09
C GLY A 11 -30.75 24.74 -2.45
N ALA A 12 -29.82 24.18 -1.65
CA ALA A 12 -29.22 22.89 -1.92
C ALA A 12 -30.26 21.75 -1.77
N ARG A 13 -30.39 20.94 -2.82
CA ARG A 13 -31.40 19.86 -2.95
C ARG A 13 -30.79 18.54 -3.42
N ALA A 14 -29.44 18.46 -3.47
CA ALA A 14 -28.77 17.23 -3.90
C ALA A 14 -29.16 16.02 -3.00
N ASN A 15 -29.54 14.93 -3.60
CA ASN A 15 -29.95 13.69 -2.93
C ASN A 15 -31.08 13.91 -1.91
N ASN A 16 -30.80 13.81 -0.60
CA ASN A 16 -31.79 13.97 0.46
C ASN A 16 -31.87 15.37 1.06
N LEU A 17 -31.08 16.32 0.59
CA LEU A 17 -31.10 17.70 1.10
C LEU A 17 -32.42 18.41 0.83
N LYS A 18 -32.98 19.06 1.85
CA LYS A 18 -34.30 19.69 1.83
C LYS A 18 -34.22 21.19 1.61
N ASN A 19 -33.70 21.63 0.46
CA ASN A 19 -33.65 23.03 0.08
C ASN A 19 -32.93 23.90 1.12
N ILE A 20 -31.78 23.44 1.59
CA ILE A 20 -31.07 24.12 2.70
C ILE A 20 -30.23 25.29 2.22
N ASN A 21 -30.11 26.27 3.11
CA ASN A 21 -29.26 27.46 2.93
C ASN A 21 -28.13 27.42 3.95
N VAL A 22 -26.89 27.49 3.48
CA VAL A 22 -25.70 27.34 4.33
C VAL A 22 -24.69 28.43 4.02
N LYS A 23 -24.08 29.02 5.06
CA LYS A 23 -22.97 29.97 4.97
C LYS A 23 -21.75 29.38 5.60
N ILE A 24 -20.68 29.20 4.81
CA ILE A 24 -19.40 28.66 5.24
C ILE A 24 -18.39 29.80 5.32
N PRO A 25 -17.81 30.10 6.50
CA PRO A 25 -16.83 31.19 6.62
C PRO A 25 -15.52 30.79 5.89
N GLN A 26 -15.01 31.70 5.06
CA GLN A 26 -13.74 31.52 4.37
C GLN A 26 -12.55 31.67 5.32
N GLY A 27 -11.46 30.94 5.04
CA GLY A 27 -10.24 30.97 5.85
C GLY A 27 -10.40 30.32 7.23
N LYS A 28 -11.45 29.51 7.41
CA LYS A 28 -11.77 28.85 8.67
C LYS A 28 -11.70 27.33 8.53
N PHE A 29 -11.49 26.67 9.65
CA PHE A 29 -11.64 25.23 9.78
C PHE A 29 -13.08 24.91 10.14
N VAL A 30 -13.80 24.26 9.22
CA VAL A 30 -15.25 23.99 9.31
C VAL A 30 -15.49 22.49 9.37
N ALA A 31 -16.25 22.02 10.34
CA ALA A 31 -16.70 20.63 10.41
C ALA A 31 -18.16 20.52 9.96
N ILE A 32 -18.45 19.58 9.06
CA ILE A 32 -19.80 19.17 8.67
C ILE A 32 -20.08 17.83 9.33
N THR A 33 -21.11 17.77 10.15
CA THR A 33 -21.45 16.59 10.96
C THR A 33 -22.93 16.25 10.86
N GLY A 34 -23.37 15.22 11.59
CA GLY A 34 -24.73 14.70 11.65
C GLY A 34 -24.79 13.19 11.59
N VAL A 35 -25.94 12.58 11.81
CA VAL A 35 -26.11 11.13 11.79
C VAL A 35 -25.75 10.51 10.42
N SER A 36 -25.42 9.24 10.40
CA SER A 36 -25.09 8.53 9.15
C SER A 36 -26.29 8.59 8.19
N GLY A 37 -26.04 8.94 6.89
CA GLY A 37 -27.10 9.11 5.90
C GLY A 37 -27.91 10.41 6.02
N SER A 38 -27.53 11.37 6.86
CA SER A 38 -28.26 12.67 6.99
C SER A 38 -28.06 13.63 5.81
N GLY A 39 -27.07 13.45 4.94
CA GLY A 39 -26.81 14.29 3.78
C GLY A 39 -25.53 15.13 3.85
N LYS A 40 -24.62 14.82 4.77
CA LYS A 40 -23.30 15.49 4.92
C LYS A 40 -22.49 15.49 3.64
N SER A 41 -22.26 14.30 3.08
CA SER A 41 -21.50 14.11 1.85
C SER A 41 -22.23 14.75 0.66
N SER A 42 -23.58 14.79 0.66
CA SER A 42 -24.38 15.48 -0.35
C SER A 42 -24.12 16.98 -0.33
N LEU A 43 -23.96 17.59 0.85
CA LEU A 43 -23.59 19.00 0.95
C LEU A 43 -22.12 19.24 0.57
N ALA A 44 -21.20 18.45 1.10
CA ALA A 44 -19.77 18.66 0.93
C ALA A 44 -19.28 18.29 -0.48
N PHE A 45 -19.65 17.12 -1.00
CA PHE A 45 -19.12 16.59 -2.25
C PHE A 45 -20.09 16.81 -3.43
N ASP A 46 -21.36 16.41 -3.31
CA ASP A 46 -22.31 16.52 -4.42
C ASP A 46 -22.80 17.96 -4.68
N THR A 47 -22.61 18.87 -3.71
CA THR A 47 -22.98 20.29 -3.86
C THR A 47 -21.75 21.19 -3.95
N LEU A 48 -20.96 21.30 -2.87
CA LEU A 48 -19.85 22.27 -2.78
C LEU A 48 -18.69 21.90 -3.71
N TYR A 49 -18.18 20.67 -3.62
CA TYR A 49 -17.07 20.21 -4.46
C TYR A 49 -17.48 20.11 -5.93
N ALA A 50 -18.64 19.55 -6.22
CA ALA A 50 -19.14 19.38 -7.58
C ALA A 50 -19.24 20.73 -8.34
N GLU A 51 -19.68 21.78 -7.67
CA GLU A 51 -19.70 23.14 -8.26
C GLU A 51 -18.29 23.71 -8.44
N GLY A 52 -17.39 23.48 -7.48
CA GLY A 52 -15.98 23.88 -7.61
C GLY A 52 -15.30 23.21 -8.80
N GLN A 53 -15.50 21.92 -8.96
CA GLN A 53 -14.97 21.13 -10.07
C GLN A 53 -15.59 21.55 -11.40
N ARG A 54 -16.91 21.79 -11.44
CA ARG A 54 -17.60 22.29 -12.63
C ARG A 54 -17.01 23.63 -13.11
N ARG A 55 -16.81 24.60 -12.20
CA ARG A 55 -16.20 25.90 -12.49
C ARG A 55 -14.76 25.76 -13.00
N TYR A 56 -13.99 24.85 -12.39
CA TYR A 56 -12.62 24.57 -12.82
C TYR A 56 -12.62 24.05 -14.26
N VAL A 57 -13.45 23.04 -14.57
CA VAL A 57 -13.57 22.48 -15.92
C VAL A 57 -14.05 23.52 -16.94
N GLU A 58 -14.98 24.39 -16.56
CA GLU A 58 -15.43 25.48 -17.40
C GLU A 58 -14.35 26.54 -17.70
N SER A 59 -13.36 26.69 -16.82
CA SER A 59 -12.22 27.58 -17.03
C SER A 59 -11.16 27.02 -17.99
N LEU A 60 -11.20 25.73 -18.27
CA LEU A 60 -10.28 25.07 -19.19
C LEU A 60 -10.56 25.40 -20.67
N SER A 61 -9.59 25.11 -21.55
CA SER A 61 -9.74 25.31 -22.98
C SER A 61 -10.92 24.51 -23.56
N SER A 62 -11.47 24.93 -24.70
CA SER A 62 -12.55 24.23 -25.38
C SER A 62 -12.17 22.79 -25.74
N TYR A 63 -10.91 22.58 -26.10
CA TYR A 63 -10.36 21.25 -26.39
C TYR A 63 -10.41 20.35 -25.15
N ALA A 64 -9.89 20.79 -24.00
CA ALA A 64 -9.91 20.02 -22.75
C ALA A 64 -11.35 19.71 -22.30
N ARG A 65 -12.29 20.66 -22.46
CA ARG A 65 -13.71 20.46 -22.12
C ARG A 65 -14.39 19.38 -23.00
N GLN A 66 -13.95 19.22 -24.24
CA GLN A 66 -14.49 18.22 -25.14
C GLN A 66 -14.16 16.79 -24.69
N PHE A 67 -12.99 16.59 -24.07
CA PHE A 67 -12.60 15.31 -23.48
C PHE A 67 -13.22 15.05 -22.10
N LEU A 68 -13.36 16.10 -21.27
CA LEU A 68 -13.88 15.97 -19.89
C LEU A 68 -15.41 15.89 -19.84
N GLY A 69 -16.11 16.17 -20.95
CA GLY A 69 -17.56 16.21 -21.00
C GLY A 69 -18.17 17.40 -20.27
N ARG A 70 -19.49 17.56 -20.36
CA ARG A 70 -20.24 18.56 -19.60
C ARG A 70 -20.57 18.03 -18.22
N MET A 71 -20.04 18.66 -17.18
CA MET A 71 -20.45 18.37 -15.80
C MET A 71 -21.82 19.00 -15.54
N SER A 72 -22.73 18.24 -14.96
CA SER A 72 -24.04 18.72 -14.55
C SER A 72 -23.91 19.74 -13.41
N LYS A 73 -24.72 20.79 -13.43
CA LYS A 73 -24.80 21.72 -12.31
C LYS A 73 -25.41 21.01 -11.11
N PRO A 74 -24.83 21.15 -9.90
CA PRO A 74 -25.46 20.64 -8.68
C PRO A 74 -26.88 21.18 -8.51
N GLU A 75 -27.75 20.40 -7.91
CA GLU A 75 -29.13 20.79 -7.62
C GLU A 75 -29.17 21.85 -6.50
N CYS A 76 -28.91 23.09 -6.86
CA CYS A 76 -28.97 24.24 -5.98
C CYS A 76 -29.35 25.51 -6.76
N ASP A 77 -29.87 26.51 -6.07
CA ASP A 77 -30.19 27.78 -6.69
C ASP A 77 -28.91 28.50 -7.12
N PHE A 78 -28.01 28.75 -6.19
CA PHE A 78 -26.68 29.29 -6.47
C PHE A 78 -25.66 29.00 -5.37
N ILE A 79 -24.36 29.05 -5.73
CA ILE A 79 -23.24 29.11 -4.81
C ILE A 79 -22.38 30.32 -5.15
N LYS A 80 -22.22 31.25 -4.15
CA LYS A 80 -21.39 32.45 -4.26
C LYS A 80 -20.15 32.35 -3.39
N GLY A 81 -19.08 33.07 -3.78
CA GLY A 81 -17.85 33.15 -3.00
C GLY A 81 -17.05 31.84 -2.92
N LEU A 82 -17.26 30.86 -3.82
CA LEU A 82 -16.54 29.60 -3.83
C LEU A 82 -15.18 29.76 -4.52
N PRO A 83 -14.05 29.59 -3.79
CA PRO A 83 -12.71 29.48 -4.37
C PRO A 83 -12.50 28.12 -5.07
N PRO A 84 -11.32 27.88 -5.70
CA PRO A 84 -10.98 26.59 -6.22
C PRO A 84 -11.11 25.50 -5.13
N ALA A 85 -11.78 24.40 -5.45
CA ALA A 85 -12.08 23.33 -4.50
C ALA A 85 -11.26 22.09 -4.80
N ILE A 86 -10.68 21.51 -3.76
CA ILE A 86 -9.88 20.28 -3.78
C ILE A 86 -10.54 19.28 -2.85
N ALA A 87 -10.90 18.09 -3.35
CA ALA A 87 -11.45 17.01 -2.53
C ALA A 87 -10.39 15.96 -2.23
N ILE A 88 -10.40 15.46 -1.00
CA ILE A 88 -9.56 14.37 -0.54
C ILE A 88 -10.46 13.26 0.00
N GLU A 89 -10.79 12.31 -0.88
CA GLU A 89 -11.65 11.17 -0.59
C GLU A 89 -10.83 9.96 -0.11
N GLN A 90 -11.52 8.99 0.49
CA GLN A 90 -10.92 7.73 0.99
C GLN A 90 -10.63 6.71 -0.09
N LYS A 91 -11.06 6.92 -1.32
CA LYS A 91 -10.87 5.94 -2.39
C LYS A 91 -9.40 5.76 -2.72
N VAL A 92 -8.97 4.51 -2.86
CA VAL A 92 -7.62 4.18 -3.35
C VAL A 92 -7.49 4.72 -4.77
N ILE A 93 -6.63 5.71 -4.95
CA ILE A 93 -6.53 6.52 -6.17
C ILE A 93 -5.90 5.73 -7.32
N SER A 94 -5.10 4.72 -7.05
CA SER A 94 -4.36 4.03 -8.10
C SER A 94 -4.62 2.53 -8.11
N ARG A 95 -5.22 2.05 -9.22
CA ARG A 95 -5.24 0.63 -9.58
C ARG A 95 -3.94 0.17 -10.23
N ASN A 96 -3.00 1.08 -10.47
CA ASN A 96 -1.73 0.76 -11.09
C ASN A 96 -0.88 -0.10 -10.14
N PRO A 97 -0.54 -1.35 -10.52
CA PRO A 97 0.21 -2.26 -9.66
C PRO A 97 1.67 -1.84 -9.45
N ARG A 98 2.16 -0.84 -10.18
CA ARG A 98 3.50 -0.27 -10.02
C ARG A 98 3.53 0.94 -9.08
N SER A 99 2.38 1.52 -8.73
CA SER A 99 2.31 2.68 -7.83
C SER A 99 2.73 2.33 -6.41
N THR A 100 3.57 3.16 -5.81
CA THR A 100 4.08 3.02 -4.44
C THR A 100 3.85 4.28 -3.63
N VAL A 101 4.02 4.21 -2.31
CA VAL A 101 4.02 5.39 -1.44
C VAL A 101 5.01 6.45 -1.96
N GLY A 102 6.23 6.04 -2.34
CA GLY A 102 7.24 6.95 -2.87
C GLY A 102 6.81 7.69 -4.14
N THR A 103 6.14 7.01 -5.09
CA THR A 103 5.63 7.65 -6.32
C THR A 103 4.39 8.49 -6.05
N SER A 104 3.50 8.06 -5.15
CA SER A 104 2.29 8.81 -4.81
C SER A 104 2.59 10.10 -4.04
N THR A 105 3.70 10.15 -3.29
CA THR A 105 4.17 11.33 -2.56
C THR A 105 5.18 12.17 -3.35
N GLU A 106 5.51 11.76 -4.56
CA GLU A 106 6.56 12.34 -5.42
C GLU A 106 7.98 12.28 -4.81
N ILE A 107 8.16 11.75 -3.62
CA ILE A 107 9.49 11.64 -2.97
C ILE A 107 10.43 10.80 -3.83
N TYR A 108 9.92 9.75 -4.48
CA TYR A 108 10.72 8.88 -5.33
C TYR A 108 11.32 9.64 -6.53
N GLU A 109 10.58 10.59 -7.11
CA GLU A 109 11.06 11.40 -8.22
C GLU A 109 12.23 12.30 -7.80
N TYR A 110 12.14 12.90 -6.61
CA TYR A 110 13.24 13.67 -6.04
C TYR A 110 14.46 12.79 -5.68
N LEU A 111 14.22 11.57 -5.20
CA LEU A 111 15.31 10.61 -4.94
C LEU A 111 16.03 10.21 -6.22
N ARG A 112 15.32 9.94 -7.31
CA ARG A 112 15.93 9.64 -8.61
C ARG A 112 16.87 10.76 -9.06
N LEU A 113 16.37 12.00 -9.03
CA LEU A 113 17.15 13.18 -9.39
C LEU A 113 18.36 13.36 -8.46
N LEU A 114 18.21 13.08 -7.17
CA LEU A 114 19.28 13.17 -6.20
C LEU A 114 20.41 12.17 -6.53
N TYR A 115 20.06 10.90 -6.78
CA TYR A 115 21.01 9.86 -7.14
C TYR A 115 21.67 10.12 -8.51
N ALA A 116 20.94 10.66 -9.48
CA ALA A 116 21.48 11.05 -10.76
C ALA A 116 22.48 12.21 -10.67
N ARG A 117 22.36 13.12 -9.66
CA ARG A 117 23.16 14.33 -9.53
C ARG A 117 24.39 14.18 -8.64
N ILE A 118 24.28 13.48 -7.53
CA ILE A 118 25.33 13.36 -6.51
C ILE A 118 25.63 11.90 -6.14
N GLY A 119 25.01 10.94 -6.78
CA GLY A 119 25.26 9.51 -6.55
C GLY A 119 26.64 9.11 -7.07
N LYS A 120 27.37 8.31 -6.27
CA LYS A 120 28.68 7.77 -6.59
C LYS A 120 28.54 6.29 -6.93
N THR A 121 29.03 5.91 -8.12
CA THR A 121 29.06 4.49 -8.51
C THR A 121 30.20 3.80 -7.78
N ILE A 122 29.88 2.73 -7.08
CA ILE A 122 30.86 1.94 -6.32
C ILE A 122 30.99 0.56 -6.97
N SER A 123 32.22 0.16 -7.26
CA SER A 123 32.47 -1.17 -7.80
C SER A 123 32.03 -2.25 -6.80
N PRO A 124 31.28 -3.28 -7.21
CA PRO A 124 30.92 -4.39 -6.34
C PRO A 124 32.08 -5.32 -6.01
N ILE A 125 33.19 -5.24 -6.73
CA ILE A 125 34.39 -6.07 -6.55
C ILE A 125 35.36 -5.44 -5.57
N SER A 126 35.85 -4.24 -5.87
CA SER A 126 36.85 -3.55 -5.05
C SER A 126 36.26 -2.63 -3.98
N GLY A 127 34.98 -2.25 -4.10
CA GLY A 127 34.35 -1.25 -3.23
C GLY A 127 34.84 0.17 -3.45
N GLN A 128 35.62 0.42 -4.50
CA GLN A 128 36.12 1.76 -4.84
C GLN A 128 35.12 2.53 -5.68
N GLU A 129 35.24 3.88 -5.63
CA GLU A 129 34.42 4.77 -6.45
C GLU A 129 34.85 4.68 -7.92
N VAL A 130 33.90 4.38 -8.80
CA VAL A 130 34.07 4.40 -10.25
C VAL A 130 33.84 5.82 -10.74
N LYS A 131 34.85 6.39 -11.38
CA LYS A 131 34.75 7.72 -11.97
C LYS A 131 35.55 7.80 -13.26
N ARG A 132 35.18 8.70 -14.14
CA ARG A 132 36.04 9.09 -15.26
C ARG A 132 37.15 9.94 -14.73
N HIS A 133 38.37 9.53 -15.02
CA HIS A 133 39.52 10.34 -14.67
C HIS A 133 39.79 11.37 -15.78
N THR A 134 40.27 12.52 -15.34
CA THR A 134 40.71 13.61 -16.20
C THR A 134 42.21 13.79 -16.05
N THR A 135 42.80 14.59 -16.93
CA THR A 135 44.24 14.99 -16.78
C THR A 135 44.49 15.73 -15.46
N GLU A 136 43.46 16.40 -14.87
CA GLU A 136 43.56 17.04 -13.56
C GLU A 136 43.67 16.00 -12.44
N ASP A 137 43.04 14.83 -12.54
CA ASP A 137 43.20 13.75 -11.55
C ASP A 137 44.62 13.20 -11.53
N ILE A 138 45.27 13.10 -12.71
CA ILE A 138 46.67 12.71 -12.83
C ILE A 138 47.56 13.76 -12.18
N LEU A 139 47.31 15.06 -12.42
CA LEU A 139 48.01 16.15 -11.78
C LEU A 139 47.79 16.12 -10.25
N ALA A 140 46.60 15.89 -9.77
CA ALA A 140 46.29 15.79 -8.34
C ALA A 140 47.02 14.59 -7.69
N CYS A 141 47.20 13.49 -8.41
CA CYS A 141 47.96 12.33 -7.95
C CYS A 141 49.48 12.69 -7.83
N THR A 142 50.04 13.37 -8.83
CA THR A 142 51.46 13.77 -8.78
C THR A 142 51.73 14.71 -7.62
N ARG A 143 50.85 15.62 -7.27
CA ARG A 143 50.97 16.57 -6.15
C ARG A 143 51.01 15.90 -4.77
N GLN A 144 50.66 14.63 -4.65
CA GLN A 144 50.80 13.88 -3.40
C GLN A 144 52.23 13.46 -3.10
N TYR A 145 53.13 13.59 -4.09
CA TYR A 145 54.51 13.22 -3.99
C TYR A 145 55.43 14.46 -3.88
N SER A 146 56.60 14.28 -3.26
CA SER A 146 57.56 15.36 -3.09
C SER A 146 58.15 15.83 -4.43
N LYS A 147 58.42 17.12 -4.52
CA LYS A 147 59.05 17.76 -5.69
C LYS A 147 60.33 17.03 -6.10
N GLY A 148 60.49 16.75 -7.41
CA GLY A 148 61.62 16.01 -7.97
C GLY A 148 61.46 14.49 -7.99
N THR A 149 60.34 13.91 -7.45
CA THR A 149 60.04 12.48 -7.59
C THR A 149 59.84 12.18 -9.05
N LYS A 150 60.55 11.16 -9.55
CA LYS A 150 60.47 10.76 -10.98
C LYS A 150 59.25 9.85 -11.19
N PHE A 151 58.56 10.06 -12.30
CA PHE A 151 57.46 9.18 -12.75
C PHE A 151 57.48 8.99 -14.27
N VAL A 152 56.78 7.97 -14.71
CA VAL A 152 56.64 7.60 -16.12
C VAL A 152 55.14 7.53 -16.43
N ILE A 153 54.73 8.16 -17.51
CA ILE A 153 53.37 8.08 -18.06
C ILE A 153 53.35 6.97 -19.08
N LEU A 154 52.46 6.04 -18.91
CA LEU A 154 52.30 4.81 -19.67
C LEU A 154 50.91 4.70 -20.26
N ALA A 155 50.82 4.25 -21.50
CA ALA A 155 49.56 3.86 -22.13
C ALA A 155 49.54 2.35 -22.30
N PRO A 156 48.46 1.66 -21.89
CA PRO A 156 48.28 0.23 -22.21
C PRO A 156 48.33 0.05 -23.73
N LEU A 157 49.11 -0.94 -24.17
CA LEU A 157 49.29 -1.15 -25.61
C LEU A 157 48.00 -1.76 -26.19
N HIS A 158 47.45 -1.08 -27.18
CA HIS A 158 46.22 -1.46 -27.88
C HIS A 158 46.52 -1.73 -29.36
N ILE A 159 45.98 -2.82 -29.89
CA ILE A 159 46.14 -3.14 -31.31
C ILE A 159 44.89 -2.69 -32.05
N VAL A 160 45.02 -1.85 -33.04
CA VAL A 160 43.90 -1.39 -33.86
C VAL A 160 43.37 -2.53 -34.71
N GLU A 161 42.07 -2.69 -34.82
CA GLU A 161 41.41 -3.75 -35.58
C GLU A 161 41.97 -3.87 -37.02
N GLY A 162 42.31 -5.10 -37.41
CA GLY A 162 42.92 -5.39 -38.70
C GLY A 162 44.45 -5.25 -38.79
N ARG A 163 45.10 -4.94 -37.66
CA ARG A 163 46.58 -4.86 -37.60
C ARG A 163 47.17 -6.02 -36.77
N SER A 164 48.44 -6.31 -36.96
CA SER A 164 49.26 -7.10 -36.07
C SER A 164 50.05 -6.25 -35.07
N LEU A 165 50.47 -6.83 -33.96
CA LEU A 165 51.28 -6.11 -32.94
C LEU A 165 52.58 -5.56 -33.60
N SER A 166 53.22 -6.31 -34.48
CA SER A 166 54.42 -5.86 -35.20
C SER A 166 54.18 -4.54 -35.95
N LYS A 167 53.11 -4.50 -36.76
CA LYS A 167 52.74 -3.28 -37.48
C LYS A 167 52.42 -2.11 -36.58
N GLN A 168 51.74 -2.39 -35.46
CA GLN A 168 51.42 -1.34 -34.49
C GLN A 168 52.66 -0.77 -33.84
N LEU A 169 53.63 -1.59 -33.48
CA LEU A 169 54.92 -1.17 -32.91
C LEU A 169 55.75 -0.38 -33.92
N GLU A 170 55.79 -0.79 -35.22
CA GLU A 170 56.46 -0.07 -36.29
C GLU A 170 55.89 1.34 -36.48
N MET A 171 54.57 1.50 -36.36
CA MET A 171 53.93 2.80 -36.41
C MET A 171 54.34 3.67 -35.25
N TYR A 172 54.35 3.10 -34.03
CA TYR A 172 54.78 3.85 -32.84
C TYR A 172 56.24 4.35 -32.99
N ILE A 173 57.11 3.61 -33.63
CA ILE A 173 58.46 4.07 -33.94
C ILE A 173 58.39 5.27 -34.89
N GLN A 174 57.55 5.24 -35.93
CA GLN A 174 57.38 6.34 -36.90
C GLN A 174 56.81 7.60 -36.24
N GLU A 175 55.93 7.42 -35.23
CA GLU A 175 55.34 8.48 -34.42
C GLU A 175 56.31 9.05 -33.35
N GLY A 176 57.50 8.43 -33.22
CA GLY A 176 58.54 8.90 -32.32
C GLY A 176 58.64 8.24 -30.97
N TYR A 177 57.80 7.23 -30.67
CA TYR A 177 57.87 6.45 -29.45
C TYR A 177 59.03 5.44 -29.53
N ALA A 178 59.88 5.44 -28.49
CA ALA A 178 61.11 4.64 -28.53
C ALA A 178 61.08 3.44 -27.59
N ARG A 179 60.14 3.38 -26.61
CA ARG A 179 60.19 2.40 -25.52
C ARG A 179 58.82 1.86 -25.14
N ILE A 180 58.85 0.60 -24.72
CA ILE A 180 57.71 -0.11 -24.06
C ILE A 180 58.16 -0.62 -22.69
N LEU A 181 57.20 -0.82 -21.82
CA LEU A 181 57.38 -1.49 -20.52
C LEU A 181 56.75 -2.90 -20.66
N VAL A 182 57.55 -3.91 -20.46
CA VAL A 182 57.16 -5.33 -20.49
C VAL A 182 57.70 -6.01 -19.22
N LYS A 183 56.84 -6.68 -18.47
CA LYS A 183 57.25 -7.35 -17.21
C LYS A 183 58.05 -6.45 -16.24
N ASN A 184 57.68 -5.19 -16.11
CA ASN A 184 58.38 -4.20 -15.29
C ASN A 184 59.78 -3.82 -15.76
N GLU A 185 60.15 -4.14 -17.00
CA GLU A 185 61.41 -3.73 -17.63
C GLU A 185 61.15 -2.78 -18.82
N PHE A 186 61.94 -1.70 -18.87
CA PHE A 186 61.87 -0.75 -19.99
C PHE A 186 62.74 -1.23 -21.13
N ILE A 187 62.14 -1.64 -22.28
CA ILE A 187 62.81 -2.17 -23.47
C ILE A 187 62.61 -1.17 -24.60
N ARG A 188 63.60 -1.00 -25.50
CA ARG A 188 63.41 -0.25 -26.73
C ARG A 188 62.50 -1.07 -27.65
N ILE A 189 61.64 -0.42 -28.40
CA ILE A 189 60.73 -1.09 -29.33
C ILE A 189 61.51 -1.85 -30.41
N GLU A 190 62.61 -1.23 -30.92
CA GLU A 190 63.51 -1.87 -31.87
C GLU A 190 64.14 -3.16 -31.34
N ASP A 191 64.68 -3.12 -30.10
CA ASP A 191 65.29 -4.27 -29.43
C ASP A 191 64.25 -5.37 -29.17
N PHE A 192 63.02 -5.01 -28.89
CA PHE A 192 61.91 -5.97 -28.71
C PHE A 192 61.56 -6.65 -30.00
N LEU A 193 61.46 -5.94 -31.14
CA LEU A 193 61.21 -6.46 -32.45
C LEU A 193 62.32 -7.43 -32.90
N ASP A 194 63.60 -7.03 -32.67
CA ASP A 194 64.79 -7.87 -33.00
C ASP A 194 64.84 -9.18 -32.19
N LYS A 195 64.57 -9.09 -30.89
CA LYS A 195 64.48 -10.27 -30.02
C LYS A 195 63.35 -11.22 -30.41
N ALA A 196 62.24 -10.67 -30.81
CA ALA A 196 61.10 -11.48 -31.27
C ALA A 196 61.39 -12.17 -32.62
N ASN A 197 62.07 -11.49 -33.53
CA ASN A 197 62.51 -12.06 -34.78
C ASN A 197 63.60 -13.16 -34.62
N SER A 198 64.38 -13.09 -33.55
CA SER A 198 65.34 -14.15 -33.18
C SER A 198 64.71 -15.36 -32.51
N GLY A 199 63.41 -15.38 -32.28
CA GLY A 199 62.66 -16.50 -31.73
C GLY A 199 62.79 -16.66 -30.21
N GLU A 200 63.14 -15.56 -29.51
CA GLU A 200 63.20 -15.55 -28.03
C GLU A 200 61.83 -15.77 -27.38
N MET A 201 61.81 -16.54 -26.29
CA MET A 201 60.56 -16.84 -25.55
C MET A 201 60.27 -15.69 -24.53
N LEU A 202 59.07 -15.18 -24.57
CA LEU A 202 58.65 -14.15 -23.61
C LEU A 202 58.22 -14.82 -22.26
N SER A 203 57.68 -16.02 -22.32
CA SER A 203 57.36 -16.87 -21.16
C SER A 203 57.48 -18.36 -21.58
N PRO A 204 57.44 -19.33 -20.63
CA PRO A 204 57.53 -20.74 -21.00
C PRO A 204 56.48 -21.20 -22.01
N GLU A 205 55.38 -20.48 -22.10
CA GLU A 205 54.22 -20.81 -22.93
C GLU A 205 53.97 -19.88 -24.11
N VAL A 206 54.67 -18.73 -24.18
CA VAL A 206 54.42 -17.71 -25.21
C VAL A 206 55.67 -17.30 -25.92
N SER A 207 55.73 -17.57 -27.22
CA SER A 207 56.78 -17.09 -28.11
C SER A 207 56.58 -15.60 -28.41
N MET A 208 57.66 -14.80 -28.39
CA MET A 208 57.61 -13.40 -28.82
C MET A 208 57.15 -13.23 -30.27
N ARG A 209 57.41 -14.20 -31.11
CA ARG A 209 56.99 -14.18 -32.52
C ARG A 209 55.50 -14.37 -32.66
N ASP A 210 54.90 -15.32 -31.89
CA ASP A 210 53.43 -15.55 -31.89
C ASP A 210 52.65 -14.32 -31.37
N LEU A 211 53.28 -13.59 -30.47
CA LEU A 211 52.73 -12.36 -29.95
C LEU A 211 52.76 -11.21 -30.99
N LEU A 212 53.85 -11.07 -31.78
CA LEU A 212 53.96 -10.06 -32.84
C LEU A 212 52.98 -10.27 -33.98
N GLU A 213 52.67 -11.52 -34.31
CA GLU A 213 51.74 -11.92 -35.35
C GLU A 213 50.25 -11.92 -34.86
N ALA A 214 50.04 -11.74 -33.55
CA ALA A 214 48.69 -11.78 -32.97
C ALA A 214 47.80 -10.65 -33.48
N SER A 215 46.57 -11.01 -33.83
CA SER A 215 45.46 -10.06 -34.00
C SER A 215 44.98 -9.54 -32.66
N ASP A 216 44.19 -8.47 -32.64
CA ASP A 216 43.65 -7.88 -31.40
C ASP A 216 43.00 -8.87 -30.45
N GLU A 217 42.13 -9.73 -30.97
CA GLU A 217 41.45 -10.80 -30.19
C GLU A 217 42.46 -11.79 -29.59
N LYS A 218 43.42 -12.24 -30.41
CA LYS A 218 44.44 -13.21 -29.98
C LYS A 218 45.36 -12.56 -28.96
N PHE A 219 45.74 -11.29 -29.15
CA PHE A 219 46.56 -10.52 -28.22
C PHE A 219 45.88 -10.37 -26.88
N LYS A 220 44.63 -9.90 -26.85
CA LYS A 220 43.84 -9.77 -25.61
C LYS A 220 43.71 -11.11 -24.87
N LYS A 221 43.46 -12.20 -25.61
CA LYS A 221 43.39 -13.57 -25.03
C LYS A 221 44.71 -13.98 -24.37
N LEU A 222 45.83 -13.77 -25.08
CA LEU A 222 47.17 -14.10 -24.56
C LEU A 222 47.52 -13.24 -23.32
N MET A 223 47.18 -11.95 -23.34
CA MET A 223 47.44 -11.07 -22.19
C MET A 223 46.58 -11.51 -20.96
N THR A 224 45.35 -11.89 -21.17
CA THR A 224 44.45 -12.39 -20.10
C THR A 224 44.93 -13.72 -19.53
N GLU A 225 45.30 -14.67 -20.39
CA GLU A 225 45.76 -16.02 -19.98
C GLU A 225 47.09 -15.99 -19.25
N THR A 226 48.00 -15.09 -19.65
CA THR A 226 49.34 -14.97 -19.07
C THR A 226 49.45 -13.98 -17.92
N GLY A 227 48.44 -13.15 -17.70
CA GLY A 227 48.48 -12.05 -16.73
C GLY A 227 49.53 -11.00 -17.07
N MET A 228 49.93 -10.91 -18.33
CA MET A 228 51.01 -10.02 -18.78
C MET A 228 50.42 -8.72 -19.30
N GLU A 229 51.07 -7.61 -18.97
CA GLU A 229 50.68 -6.29 -19.43
C GLU A 229 51.86 -5.64 -20.18
N ILE A 230 51.56 -5.05 -21.34
CA ILE A 230 52.53 -4.29 -22.15
C ILE A 230 52.06 -2.84 -22.24
N PHE A 231 52.93 -1.90 -21.90
CA PHE A 231 52.62 -0.49 -21.93
C PHE A 231 53.54 0.26 -22.89
N LEU A 232 53.02 1.21 -23.62
CA LEU A 232 53.78 2.20 -24.37
C LEU A 232 54.27 3.28 -23.39
N VAL A 233 55.51 3.66 -23.47
CA VAL A 233 56.09 4.77 -22.64
C VAL A 233 55.82 6.07 -23.38
N ILE A 234 54.93 6.89 -22.84
CA ILE A 234 54.56 8.19 -23.45
C ILE A 234 55.58 9.28 -23.05
N ASP A 235 55.79 9.46 -21.75
CA ASP A 235 56.73 10.47 -21.25
C ASP A 235 57.37 10.05 -19.92
N ARG A 236 58.51 10.65 -19.61
CA ARG A 236 59.24 10.52 -18.35
C ARG A 236 59.50 11.88 -17.77
N SER A 237 58.95 12.15 -16.62
CA SER A 237 59.00 13.46 -16.02
C SER A 237 59.27 13.35 -14.51
N SER A 238 59.33 14.48 -13.83
CA SER A 238 59.44 14.60 -12.39
C SER A 238 58.38 15.55 -11.84
N VAL A 239 57.96 15.35 -10.61
CA VAL A 239 56.99 16.22 -9.93
C VAL A 239 57.53 17.63 -9.84
N SER A 240 56.88 18.61 -10.46
CA SER A 240 57.19 20.01 -10.51
C SER A 240 55.96 20.88 -10.27
N GLU A 241 56.21 22.11 -9.81
CA GLU A 241 55.18 23.13 -9.63
C GLU A 241 55.28 24.24 -10.73
N GLU A 242 56.20 24.11 -11.66
CA GLU A 242 56.38 25.05 -12.77
C GLU A 242 55.25 24.88 -13.78
N LYS A 243 54.75 26.01 -14.30
CA LYS A 243 53.63 26.00 -15.23
C LYS A 243 53.87 25.20 -16.49
N ASP A 244 55.12 25.31 -17.02
CA ASP A 244 55.50 24.64 -18.28
C ASP A 244 55.57 23.11 -18.11
N ASP A 245 56.08 22.65 -16.93
CA ASP A 245 56.11 21.23 -16.59
C ASP A 245 54.70 20.67 -16.37
N ILE A 246 53.80 21.44 -15.73
CA ILE A 246 52.40 21.06 -15.56
C ILE A 246 51.66 20.95 -16.90
N SER A 247 51.89 21.93 -17.80
CA SER A 247 51.29 21.87 -19.14
C SER A 247 51.76 20.65 -19.92
N ARG A 248 53.06 20.37 -19.88
CA ARG A 248 53.67 19.19 -20.50
C ARG A 248 53.08 17.88 -19.90
N LEU A 249 52.92 17.84 -18.57
CA LEU A 249 52.30 16.69 -17.91
C LEU A 249 50.88 16.45 -18.45
N MET A 250 50.07 17.51 -18.56
CA MET A 250 48.69 17.41 -19.06
C MET A 250 48.64 16.95 -20.51
N ASP A 251 49.49 17.50 -21.39
CA ASP A 251 49.58 17.10 -22.77
C ASP A 251 50.03 15.64 -22.92
N SER A 252 51.01 15.21 -22.12
CA SER A 252 51.48 13.82 -22.11
C SER A 252 50.43 12.87 -21.57
N ALA A 253 49.64 13.31 -20.58
CA ALA A 253 48.51 12.52 -20.06
C ALA A 253 47.37 12.38 -21.07
N GLU A 254 47.05 13.46 -21.80
CA GLU A 254 46.05 13.41 -22.87
C GLU A 254 46.52 12.49 -24.01
N THR A 255 47.78 12.54 -24.39
CA THR A 255 48.40 11.62 -25.34
C THR A 255 48.30 10.16 -24.83
N ALA A 256 48.59 9.94 -23.53
CA ALA A 256 48.48 8.60 -22.95
C ALA A 256 47.03 8.03 -22.97
N PHE A 257 46.03 8.85 -22.68
CA PHE A 257 44.64 8.46 -22.83
C PHE A 257 44.26 8.16 -24.28
N TYR A 258 44.78 8.94 -25.22
CA TYR A 258 44.51 8.70 -26.62
C TYR A 258 45.10 7.38 -27.13
N GLU A 259 46.40 7.15 -26.87
CA GLU A 259 47.10 5.92 -27.29
C GLU A 259 46.64 4.67 -26.53
N GLY A 260 46.26 4.83 -25.25
CA GLY A 260 45.78 3.74 -24.40
C GLY A 260 44.29 3.46 -24.50
N ASP A 261 43.59 3.98 -25.54
CA ASP A 261 42.13 3.80 -25.72
C ASP A 261 41.35 4.19 -24.47
N GLY A 262 41.70 5.33 -23.89
CA GLY A 262 41.07 5.90 -22.71
C GLY A 262 41.71 5.48 -21.38
N ALA A 263 42.72 4.64 -21.39
CA ALA A 263 43.44 4.19 -20.17
C ALA A 263 44.85 4.76 -20.12
N CYS A 264 45.31 5.12 -18.91
CA CYS A 264 46.63 5.62 -18.64
C CYS A 264 47.16 5.09 -17.30
N ARG A 265 48.45 4.76 -17.21
CA ARG A 265 49.12 4.34 -15.98
C ARG A 265 50.23 5.30 -15.63
N LEU A 266 50.24 5.79 -14.41
CA LEU A 266 51.32 6.59 -13.85
C LEU A 266 52.17 5.71 -12.95
N LEU A 267 53.47 5.56 -13.28
CA LEU A 267 54.42 4.74 -12.53
C LEU A 267 55.48 5.59 -11.86
N PHE A 268 55.53 5.60 -10.52
CA PHE A 268 56.52 6.34 -9.75
C PHE A 268 57.82 5.52 -9.56
N LEU A 269 58.94 6.19 -9.73
CA LEU A 269 60.26 5.60 -9.59
C LEU A 269 61.01 6.23 -8.40
N PRO A 270 61.79 5.45 -7.63
CA PRO A 270 62.13 4.01 -7.80
C PRO A 270 61.12 3.08 -7.12
N SER A 271 60.07 3.60 -6.44
CA SER A 271 59.15 2.83 -5.61
C SER A 271 58.30 1.80 -6.41
N LYS A 272 58.24 1.96 -7.74
CA LYS A 272 57.40 1.17 -8.64
C LYS A 272 55.92 1.15 -8.23
N ILE A 273 55.42 2.20 -7.58
CA ILE A 273 54.01 2.35 -7.27
C ILE A 273 53.31 2.84 -8.53
N ALA A 274 52.28 2.12 -8.95
CA ALA A 274 51.50 2.42 -10.12
C ALA A 274 50.10 2.88 -9.74
N TYR A 275 49.57 3.86 -10.47
CA TYR A 275 48.19 4.33 -10.41
C TYR A 275 47.57 4.25 -11.79
N ASP A 276 46.40 3.61 -11.89
CA ASP A 276 45.65 3.47 -13.14
C ASP A 276 44.57 4.52 -13.23
N PHE A 277 44.47 5.15 -14.40
CA PHE A 277 43.46 6.14 -14.72
C PHE A 277 42.71 5.71 -15.98
N SER A 278 41.43 5.95 -16.03
CA SER A 278 40.62 5.67 -17.23
C SER A 278 39.67 6.84 -17.49
N THR A 279 39.56 7.27 -18.73
CA THR A 279 38.49 8.19 -19.20
C THR A 279 37.17 7.48 -19.42
N ARG A 280 37.16 6.14 -19.40
CA ARG A 280 35.98 5.32 -19.46
C ARG A 280 35.40 5.14 -18.06
N PHE A 281 34.09 4.95 -18.00
CA PHE A 281 33.40 4.68 -16.73
C PHE A 281 33.47 3.20 -16.42
N GLU A 282 34.65 2.72 -16.05
CA GLU A 282 34.94 1.31 -15.81
C GLU A 282 35.89 1.11 -14.61
N ALA A 283 35.75 -0.02 -13.93
CA ALA A 283 36.64 -0.43 -12.85
C ALA A 283 36.61 -1.98 -12.74
N ASP A 284 37.70 -2.59 -12.27
CA ASP A 284 37.84 -4.02 -12.03
C ASP A 284 37.43 -4.89 -13.25
N GLY A 285 37.66 -4.40 -14.46
CA GLY A 285 37.29 -5.09 -15.70
C GLY A 285 35.78 -5.07 -16.04
N MET A 286 34.99 -4.27 -15.34
CA MET A 286 33.57 -4.06 -15.59
C MET A 286 33.32 -2.64 -16.11
N THR A 287 32.48 -2.54 -17.13
CA THR A 287 31.99 -1.24 -17.61
C THR A 287 30.69 -0.90 -16.90
N PHE A 288 30.57 0.31 -16.41
CA PHE A 288 29.40 0.81 -15.69
C PHE A 288 28.64 1.85 -16.52
N GLU A 289 27.35 1.94 -16.28
CA GLU A 289 26.53 3.03 -16.82
C GLU A 289 26.66 4.26 -15.90
N GLU A 290 26.77 5.45 -16.50
CA GLU A 290 26.74 6.70 -15.73
C GLU A 290 25.38 6.90 -15.08
N PRO A 291 25.33 7.37 -13.82
CA PRO A 291 24.10 7.64 -13.14
C PRO A 291 23.24 8.64 -13.90
N SER A 292 22.07 8.19 -14.32
CA SER A 292 21.06 9.01 -15.02
C SER A 292 19.71 8.89 -14.32
N ASP A 293 18.84 9.86 -14.51
CA ASP A 293 17.48 9.83 -13.95
C ASP A 293 16.71 8.58 -14.37
N ASN A 294 16.87 8.14 -15.63
CA ASN A 294 16.19 6.96 -16.16
C ASN A 294 16.71 5.64 -15.56
N MET A 295 17.97 5.58 -15.12
CA MET A 295 18.55 4.41 -14.47
C MET A 295 17.79 4.02 -13.18
N PHE A 296 17.22 5.00 -12.50
CA PHE A 296 16.46 4.82 -11.26
C PHE A 296 14.94 4.78 -11.48
N ALA A 297 14.48 4.76 -12.74
CA ALA A 297 13.06 4.73 -13.09
C ALA A 297 12.57 3.31 -13.33
N PHE A 298 11.92 2.69 -12.36
CA PHE A 298 11.35 1.34 -12.57
C PHE A 298 10.15 1.31 -13.55
N ASN A 299 9.64 2.47 -13.98
CA ASN A 299 8.62 2.59 -15.03
C ASN A 299 9.24 2.75 -16.43
N SER A 300 10.56 2.92 -16.51
CA SER A 300 11.32 3.01 -17.77
C SER A 300 12.04 1.69 -18.06
N PRO A 301 12.06 1.22 -19.30
CA PRO A 301 12.86 0.04 -19.68
C PRO A 301 14.36 0.18 -19.37
N LEU A 302 14.88 1.39 -19.29
CA LEU A 302 16.28 1.65 -18.96
C LEU A 302 16.62 1.34 -17.50
N GLY A 303 15.71 1.58 -16.57
CA GLY A 303 15.93 1.34 -15.15
C GLY A 303 15.20 0.12 -14.58
N ALA A 304 14.16 -0.37 -15.25
CA ALA A 304 13.37 -1.49 -14.78
C ALA A 304 14.17 -2.81 -14.81
N CYS A 305 13.97 -3.63 -13.80
CA CYS A 305 14.48 -5.00 -13.82
C CYS A 305 13.91 -5.76 -15.04
N PRO A 306 14.75 -6.37 -15.89
CA PRO A 306 14.30 -7.03 -17.13
C PRO A 306 13.38 -8.22 -16.86
N THR A 307 13.55 -8.93 -15.75
CA THR A 307 12.77 -10.11 -15.40
C THR A 307 11.36 -9.80 -14.94
N CYS A 308 11.16 -8.75 -14.17
CA CYS A 308 9.84 -8.37 -13.66
C CYS A 308 9.30 -7.07 -14.26
N GLU A 309 10.00 -6.46 -15.20
CA GLU A 309 9.58 -5.21 -15.88
C GLU A 309 9.15 -4.10 -14.92
N GLY A 310 9.82 -4.00 -13.77
CA GLY A 310 9.51 -3.00 -12.75
C GLY A 310 8.34 -3.34 -11.82
N TYR A 311 7.77 -4.53 -11.90
CA TYR A 311 6.70 -4.97 -10.98
C TYR A 311 7.23 -5.43 -9.60
N GLY A 312 8.50 -5.82 -9.52
CA GLY A 312 9.11 -6.36 -8.31
C GLY A 312 8.67 -7.79 -7.97
N SER A 313 7.78 -8.37 -8.76
CA SER A 313 7.22 -9.71 -8.56
C SER A 313 6.96 -10.39 -9.90
N VAL A 314 7.02 -11.71 -9.90
CA VAL A 314 6.77 -12.57 -11.06
C VAL A 314 5.77 -13.66 -10.71
N ILE A 315 5.19 -14.30 -11.71
CA ILE A 315 4.38 -15.51 -11.48
C ILE A 315 5.33 -16.68 -11.37
N GLY A 316 5.55 -17.13 -10.14
CA GLY A 316 6.46 -18.23 -9.81
C GLY A 316 5.81 -19.28 -8.91
N ILE A 317 6.62 -20.17 -8.36
CA ILE A 317 6.19 -21.07 -7.29
C ILE A 317 6.15 -20.31 -5.98
N ASP A 318 4.98 -20.21 -5.39
CA ASP A 318 4.77 -19.44 -4.16
C ASP A 318 5.11 -20.29 -2.93
N GLU A 319 6.11 -19.83 -2.17
CA GLU A 319 6.53 -20.48 -0.92
C GLU A 319 5.36 -20.69 0.05
N LYS A 320 4.47 -19.73 0.15
CA LYS A 320 3.29 -19.81 1.03
C LYS A 320 2.28 -20.86 0.59
N LEU A 321 2.25 -21.20 -0.69
CA LEU A 321 1.41 -22.27 -1.20
C LEU A 321 2.06 -23.63 -1.03
N VAL A 322 3.40 -23.70 -1.12
CA VAL A 322 4.19 -24.92 -0.94
C VAL A 322 4.29 -25.28 0.55
N ILE A 323 4.55 -24.31 1.41
CA ILE A 323 4.68 -24.44 2.85
C ILE A 323 3.67 -23.50 3.55
N PRO A 324 2.39 -23.84 3.52
CA PRO A 324 1.33 -22.99 4.03
C PRO A 324 1.24 -22.93 5.56
N ASN A 325 1.85 -23.87 6.25
CA ASN A 325 1.95 -23.85 7.70
C ASN A 325 3.42 -24.01 8.13
N THR A 326 4.03 -22.90 8.48
CA THR A 326 5.44 -22.84 8.88
C THR A 326 5.70 -23.41 10.28
N SER A 327 4.65 -23.65 11.07
CA SER A 327 4.76 -24.31 12.40
C SER A 327 4.99 -25.82 12.30
N LEU A 328 4.73 -26.42 11.13
CA LEU A 328 5.02 -27.83 10.91
C LEU A 328 6.50 -28.02 10.58
N SER A 329 7.02 -29.14 11.02
CA SER A 329 8.36 -29.60 10.62
C SER A 329 8.34 -30.25 9.24
N VAL A 330 9.51 -30.51 8.68
CA VAL A 330 9.62 -31.29 7.42
C VAL A 330 9.04 -32.67 7.60
N TYR A 331 9.30 -33.30 8.77
CA TYR A 331 8.78 -34.62 9.11
C TYR A 331 7.25 -34.63 9.20
N ASP A 332 6.64 -33.61 9.77
CA ASP A 332 5.17 -33.44 9.89
C ASP A 332 4.51 -33.02 8.57
N GLY A 333 5.28 -32.95 7.49
CA GLY A 333 4.80 -32.65 6.14
C GLY A 333 4.47 -31.17 5.93
N CYS A 334 5.35 -30.25 6.36
CA CYS A 334 5.20 -28.82 6.04
C CYS A 334 5.19 -28.57 4.52
N VAL A 335 5.91 -29.39 3.73
CA VAL A 335 5.96 -29.32 2.27
C VAL A 335 4.74 -30.03 1.66
N VAL A 336 3.70 -29.25 1.35
CA VAL A 336 2.40 -29.80 0.91
C VAL A 336 2.49 -30.50 -0.45
N CYS A 337 3.36 -30.07 -1.34
CA CYS A 337 3.52 -30.71 -2.65
C CYS A 337 4.13 -32.13 -2.58
N TRP A 338 4.74 -32.51 -1.46
CA TRP A 338 5.26 -33.84 -1.20
C TRP A 338 4.30 -34.77 -0.46
N ARG A 339 3.05 -34.32 -0.22
CA ARG A 339 2.02 -35.14 0.46
C ARG A 339 1.38 -36.14 -0.50
N GLY A 340 0.90 -37.26 0.06
CA GLY A 340 0.21 -38.33 -0.66
C GLY A 340 1.17 -39.48 -1.06
N GLU A 341 0.62 -40.65 -1.43
CA GLU A 341 1.37 -41.89 -1.65
C GLU A 341 2.49 -41.75 -2.68
N LYS A 342 2.18 -41.15 -3.85
CA LYS A 342 3.17 -41.02 -4.96
C LYS A 342 4.20 -39.93 -4.70
N MET A 343 3.79 -38.80 -4.14
CA MET A 343 4.70 -37.67 -3.94
C MET A 343 5.42 -37.72 -2.58
N GLY A 344 4.92 -38.54 -1.65
CA GLY A 344 5.57 -38.78 -0.35
C GLY A 344 6.95 -39.49 -0.47
N MET A 345 7.25 -40.04 -1.62
CA MET A 345 8.60 -40.59 -1.91
C MET A 345 9.67 -39.49 -1.86
N TRP A 346 9.34 -38.26 -2.30
CA TRP A 346 10.25 -37.10 -2.23
C TRP A 346 10.61 -36.73 -0.79
N LEU A 347 9.63 -36.72 0.10
CA LEU A 347 9.85 -36.48 1.52
C LEU A 347 10.75 -37.53 2.15
N LYS A 348 10.45 -38.83 1.90
CA LYS A 348 11.24 -39.95 2.43
C LYS A 348 12.70 -39.92 1.93
N GLU A 349 12.87 -39.62 0.65
CA GLU A 349 14.19 -39.55 0.04
C GLU A 349 14.97 -38.32 0.54
N PHE A 350 14.30 -37.18 0.71
CA PHE A 350 14.95 -36.01 1.31
C PHE A 350 15.41 -36.27 2.74
N ILE A 351 14.59 -36.88 3.58
CA ILE A 351 14.95 -37.22 4.97
C ILE A 351 16.17 -38.14 4.98
N ARG A 352 16.18 -39.19 4.15
CA ARG A 352 17.29 -40.12 4.06
C ARG A 352 18.61 -39.45 3.62
N ARG A 353 18.56 -38.53 2.68
CA ARG A 353 19.72 -37.77 2.17
C ARG A 353 20.17 -36.64 3.10
N ALA A 354 19.30 -36.13 3.92
CA ALA A 354 19.57 -35.04 4.87
C ALA A 354 20.26 -35.51 6.16
N GLU A 355 20.17 -36.83 6.47
CA GLU A 355 20.75 -37.44 7.67
C GLU A 355 22.26 -37.14 7.85
N PRO A 356 23.14 -37.30 6.83
CA PRO A 356 24.58 -37.02 6.97
C PRO A 356 24.90 -35.55 7.28
N TYR A 357 23.96 -34.64 7.03
CA TYR A 357 24.13 -33.20 7.23
C TYR A 357 23.52 -32.73 8.55
N ASN A 358 23.00 -33.66 9.40
CA ASN A 358 22.30 -33.35 10.63
C ASN A 358 21.16 -32.29 10.44
N PHE A 359 20.41 -32.41 9.32
CA PHE A 359 19.29 -31.53 9.06
C PHE A 359 18.20 -31.77 10.12
N PRO A 360 17.67 -30.68 10.76
CA PRO A 360 16.73 -30.81 11.87
C PRO A 360 15.29 -31.06 11.37
N ILE A 361 15.00 -32.30 10.95
CA ILE A 361 13.72 -32.70 10.33
C ILE A 361 12.49 -32.49 11.19
N PHE A 362 12.63 -32.45 12.52
CA PHE A 362 11.54 -32.25 13.51
C PHE A 362 11.37 -30.80 13.91
N LYS A 363 12.25 -29.92 13.48
CA LYS A 363 12.20 -28.49 13.82
C LYS A 363 11.17 -27.78 12.95
N PRO A 364 10.29 -26.90 13.52
CA PRO A 364 9.37 -26.12 12.72
C PRO A 364 10.06 -25.32 11.62
N TYR A 365 9.43 -25.21 10.45
CA TYR A 365 10.03 -24.55 9.27
C TYR A 365 10.46 -23.10 9.58
N PHE A 366 9.67 -22.33 10.34
CA PHE A 366 10.01 -20.94 10.68
C PHE A 366 11.28 -20.83 11.54
N GLU A 367 11.65 -21.85 12.30
CA GLU A 367 12.87 -21.88 13.12
C GLU A 367 14.11 -22.36 12.36
N LEU A 368 13.96 -22.88 11.15
CA LEU A 368 15.09 -23.31 10.33
C LEU A 368 15.96 -22.10 9.97
N SER A 369 17.28 -22.26 10.03
CA SER A 369 18.23 -21.26 9.55
C SER A 369 18.08 -21.07 8.03
N GLN A 370 18.52 -19.94 7.50
CA GLN A 370 18.46 -19.68 6.07
C GLN A 370 19.18 -20.76 5.26
N LYS A 371 20.32 -21.23 5.74
CA LYS A 371 21.07 -22.32 5.12
C LYS A 371 20.28 -23.63 5.06
N GLU A 372 19.53 -23.96 6.10
CA GLU A 372 18.68 -25.15 6.14
C GLU A 372 17.48 -25.01 5.20
N LYS A 373 16.88 -23.83 5.12
CA LYS A 373 15.83 -23.51 4.15
C LYS A 373 16.37 -23.62 2.72
N ASP A 374 17.53 -23.07 2.44
CA ASP A 374 18.18 -23.15 1.13
C ASP A 374 18.43 -24.62 0.72
N TRP A 375 18.82 -25.47 1.65
CA TRP A 375 18.99 -26.90 1.39
C TRP A 375 17.67 -27.60 1.03
N LEU A 376 16.59 -27.24 1.69
CA LEU A 376 15.28 -27.81 1.40
C LEU A 376 14.76 -27.33 0.02
N TRP A 377 14.99 -26.06 -0.32
CA TRP A 377 14.54 -25.48 -1.56
C TRP A 377 15.43 -25.85 -2.76
N HIS A 378 16.74 -25.67 -2.64
CA HIS A 378 17.69 -25.73 -3.74
C HIS A 378 18.50 -27.04 -3.77
N GLY A 379 18.42 -27.83 -2.71
CA GLY A 379 19.11 -29.13 -2.57
C GLY A 379 20.31 -29.12 -1.64
N LEU A 380 20.60 -30.28 -1.11
CA LEU A 380 21.73 -30.52 -0.21
C LEU A 380 23.08 -30.38 -0.98
N PRO A 381 24.20 -30.11 -0.28
CA PRO A 381 25.50 -29.95 -0.93
C PRO A 381 25.92 -31.15 -1.85
N SER A 382 25.55 -32.37 -1.44
CA SER A 382 25.79 -33.58 -2.26
C SER A 382 24.98 -33.61 -3.56
N GLU A 383 23.87 -32.90 -3.65
CA GLU A 383 23.00 -32.90 -4.83
C GLU A 383 23.64 -32.19 -6.02
N LYS A 384 24.58 -31.24 -5.78
CA LYS A 384 25.28 -30.53 -6.86
C LYS A 384 26.06 -31.44 -7.80
N ASN A 385 26.55 -32.57 -7.30
CA ASN A 385 27.35 -33.54 -8.04
C ASN A 385 26.50 -34.65 -8.65
N ARG A 386 25.17 -34.61 -8.53
CA ARG A 386 24.25 -35.63 -9.07
C ARG A 386 23.64 -35.15 -10.37
N GLU A 387 23.26 -36.12 -11.20
CA GLU A 387 22.46 -35.81 -12.38
C GLU A 387 21.15 -35.12 -12.01
N PRO A 388 20.69 -34.17 -12.81
CA PRO A 388 19.50 -33.35 -12.48
C PRO A 388 18.25 -34.17 -12.11
N HIS A 389 18.00 -35.29 -12.76
CA HIS A 389 16.83 -36.15 -12.51
C HIS A 389 16.91 -36.94 -11.20
N ASP A 390 18.09 -37.02 -10.62
CA ASP A 390 18.36 -37.75 -9.37
C ASP A 390 18.38 -36.82 -8.13
N ARG A 391 18.28 -35.52 -8.34
CA ARG A 391 18.29 -34.51 -7.25
C ARG A 391 16.98 -34.49 -6.50
N VAL A 392 17.06 -34.21 -5.19
CA VAL A 392 15.88 -34.09 -4.32
C VAL A 392 15.86 -32.76 -3.62
N SER A 393 14.98 -31.89 -4.08
CA SER A 393 14.68 -30.57 -3.49
C SER A 393 13.30 -30.11 -3.94
N ILE A 394 12.80 -29.04 -3.37
CA ILE A 394 11.53 -28.44 -3.82
C ILE A 394 11.66 -27.94 -5.26
N ASP A 395 12.75 -27.30 -5.63
CA ASP A 395 12.99 -26.81 -6.99
C ASP A 395 13.01 -27.94 -8.02
N GLU A 396 13.68 -29.03 -7.69
CA GLU A 396 13.77 -30.20 -8.57
C GLU A 396 12.44 -30.93 -8.72
N PHE A 397 11.64 -30.96 -7.65
CA PHE A 397 10.25 -31.42 -7.72
C PHE A 397 9.44 -30.59 -8.72
N PHE A 398 9.50 -29.26 -8.63
CA PHE A 398 8.77 -28.41 -9.58
C PHE A 398 9.38 -28.43 -10.98
N ARG A 399 10.65 -28.67 -11.14
CA ARG A 399 11.27 -28.94 -12.45
C ARG A 399 10.66 -30.19 -13.07
N MET A 400 10.61 -31.31 -12.35
CA MET A 400 9.94 -32.52 -12.79
C MET A 400 8.48 -32.31 -13.18
N VAL A 401 7.74 -31.51 -12.36
CA VAL A 401 6.35 -31.15 -12.65
C VAL A 401 6.24 -30.34 -13.94
N LYS A 402 7.16 -29.39 -14.17
CA LYS A 402 7.22 -28.59 -15.41
C LYS A 402 7.54 -29.44 -16.64
N GLU A 403 8.46 -30.37 -16.58
CA GLU A 403 8.82 -31.28 -17.68
C GLU A 403 7.63 -32.19 -18.07
N ASN A 404 6.77 -32.53 -17.10
CA ASN A 404 5.60 -33.38 -17.31
C ASN A 404 4.27 -32.61 -17.55
N GLN A 405 4.31 -31.33 -17.89
CA GLN A 405 3.12 -30.49 -18.08
C GLN A 405 2.17 -30.97 -19.20
N TYR A 406 2.65 -31.85 -20.10
CA TYR A 406 1.80 -32.47 -21.13
C TYR A 406 0.69 -33.32 -20.51
N LYS A 407 0.84 -33.80 -19.27
CA LYS A 407 -0.19 -34.52 -18.50
C LYS A 407 -1.02 -33.54 -17.70
N ILE A 408 -2.35 -33.65 -17.80
CA ILE A 408 -3.31 -32.72 -17.13
C ILE A 408 -3.07 -32.63 -15.62
N GLN A 409 -2.78 -33.74 -14.95
CA GLN A 409 -2.55 -33.79 -13.51
C GLN A 409 -1.38 -32.88 -13.04
N TYR A 410 -0.27 -32.86 -13.79
CA TYR A 410 0.88 -32.01 -13.46
C TYR A 410 0.63 -30.54 -13.77
N ARG A 411 -0.17 -30.26 -14.80
CA ARG A 411 -0.60 -28.89 -15.13
C ARG A 411 -1.48 -28.31 -14.02
N VAL A 412 -2.44 -29.10 -13.52
CA VAL A 412 -3.29 -28.71 -12.38
C VAL A 412 -2.46 -28.56 -11.12
N MET A 413 -1.52 -29.48 -10.88
CA MET A 413 -0.61 -29.37 -9.73
C MET A 413 0.22 -28.08 -9.79
N LEU A 414 0.83 -27.78 -10.93
CA LEU A 414 1.62 -26.55 -11.10
C LEU A 414 0.78 -25.28 -10.89
N SER A 415 -0.45 -25.26 -11.43
CA SER A 415 -1.34 -24.10 -11.24
C SER A 415 -1.75 -23.88 -9.78
N ARG A 416 -1.82 -24.94 -8.99
CA ARG A 416 -2.15 -24.86 -7.55
C ARG A 416 -1.07 -24.18 -6.72
N PHE A 417 0.21 -24.32 -7.12
CA PHE A 417 1.36 -23.77 -6.41
C PHE A 417 1.94 -22.51 -7.07
N ARG A 418 1.37 -22.07 -8.19
CA ARG A 418 1.73 -20.79 -8.82
C ARG A 418 1.06 -19.64 -8.11
N GLY A 419 1.85 -18.65 -7.76
CA GLY A 419 1.41 -17.40 -7.16
C GLY A 419 2.28 -16.22 -7.58
N LYS A 420 1.99 -15.07 -7.03
CA LYS A 420 2.79 -13.87 -7.22
C LYS A 420 3.94 -13.90 -6.23
N THR A 421 5.15 -14.16 -6.72
CA THR A 421 6.38 -14.28 -5.92
C THR A 421 7.28 -13.07 -6.10
N ILE A 422 8.16 -12.83 -5.15
CA ILE A 422 9.20 -11.80 -5.27
C ILE A 422 10.10 -12.17 -6.48
N CYS A 423 10.44 -11.17 -7.28
CA CYS A 423 11.34 -11.38 -8.42
C CYS A 423 12.69 -11.91 -7.95
N PRO A 424 13.22 -13.00 -8.51
CA PRO A 424 14.47 -13.59 -8.09
C PRO A 424 15.71 -12.71 -8.39
N ASP A 425 15.62 -11.84 -9.40
CA ASP A 425 16.76 -11.02 -9.80
C ASP A 425 16.86 -9.72 -9.03
N CYS A 426 15.74 -8.99 -8.90
CA CYS A 426 15.73 -7.70 -8.20
C CYS A 426 15.29 -7.81 -6.73
N HIS A 427 14.90 -8.97 -6.25
CA HIS A 427 14.41 -9.20 -4.88
C HIS A 427 13.36 -8.18 -4.40
N GLY A 428 12.46 -7.76 -5.33
CA GLY A 428 11.40 -6.80 -5.05
C GLY A 428 11.79 -5.33 -5.20
N THR A 429 13.04 -5.00 -5.48
CA THR A 429 13.52 -3.62 -5.63
C THR A 429 13.07 -2.96 -6.94
N ARG A 430 12.64 -3.75 -7.94
CA ARG A 430 12.11 -3.35 -9.26
C ARG A 430 13.12 -2.75 -10.22
N LEU A 431 14.32 -2.38 -9.76
CA LEU A 431 15.38 -1.80 -10.56
C LEU A 431 16.38 -2.85 -11.05
N LYS A 432 17.12 -2.50 -12.08
CA LYS A 432 18.31 -3.24 -12.52
C LYS A 432 19.36 -3.28 -11.42
N LYS A 433 20.25 -4.28 -11.45
CA LYS A 433 21.35 -4.44 -10.47
C LYS A 433 22.30 -3.24 -10.47
N GLU A 434 22.54 -2.66 -11.62
CA GLU A 434 23.43 -1.52 -11.83
C GLU A 434 23.01 -0.29 -11.01
N ALA A 435 21.70 -0.07 -10.84
CA ALA A 435 21.19 1.01 -10.01
C ALA A 435 21.62 0.88 -8.53
N ASN A 436 21.90 -0.33 -8.05
CA ASN A 436 22.34 -0.58 -6.67
C ASN A 436 23.83 -0.27 -6.45
N TYR A 437 24.60 -0.14 -7.51
CA TYR A 437 26.00 0.24 -7.43
C TYR A 437 26.17 1.72 -7.12
N VAL A 438 25.16 2.54 -7.41
CA VAL A 438 25.16 3.97 -7.14
C VAL A 438 24.74 4.22 -5.70
N LYS A 439 25.57 4.89 -4.93
CA LYS A 439 25.38 5.13 -3.49
C LYS A 439 25.50 6.61 -3.13
N ILE A 440 24.71 7.01 -2.13
CA ILE A 440 24.82 8.30 -1.43
C ILE A 440 24.96 7.98 0.06
N GLY A 441 25.95 8.50 0.74
CA GLY A 441 26.17 8.19 2.17
C GLY A 441 26.24 6.67 2.45
N GLY A 442 26.83 5.90 1.51
CA GLY A 442 27.00 4.45 1.59
C GLY A 442 25.75 3.62 1.29
N LYS A 443 24.59 4.24 0.93
CA LYS A 443 23.33 3.53 0.67
C LYS A 443 22.86 3.72 -0.77
N SER A 444 22.32 2.65 -1.35
CA SER A 444 21.63 2.66 -2.65
C SER A 444 20.20 3.22 -2.52
N ILE A 445 19.59 3.62 -3.63
CA ILE A 445 18.20 4.09 -3.66
C ILE A 445 17.24 3.00 -3.18
N THR A 446 17.51 1.74 -3.48
CA THR A 446 16.67 0.60 -3.08
C THR A 446 16.70 0.38 -1.58
N GLU A 447 17.87 0.51 -0.93
CA GLU A 447 17.98 0.45 0.52
C GLU A 447 17.22 1.60 1.21
N LEU A 448 17.23 2.80 0.63
CA LEU A 448 16.51 3.94 1.19
C LEU A 448 14.99 3.77 1.12
N VAL A 449 14.46 3.28 0.00
CA VAL A 449 13.00 3.14 -0.15
C VAL A 449 12.41 2.00 0.69
N GLU A 450 13.23 1.08 1.16
CA GLU A 450 12.84 0.01 2.09
C GLU A 450 12.88 0.44 3.56
N MET A 451 13.52 1.55 3.87
CA MET A 451 13.50 2.11 5.21
C MET A 451 12.12 2.64 5.57
N SER A 452 11.74 2.53 6.86
CA SER A 452 10.59 3.28 7.37
C SER A 452 10.82 4.79 7.20
N ILE A 453 9.75 5.54 6.95
CA ILE A 453 9.80 7.00 6.77
C ILE A 453 10.51 7.67 7.96
N THR A 454 10.28 7.17 9.18
CA THR A 454 10.96 7.64 10.39
C THR A 454 12.48 7.48 10.29
N ASN A 455 12.94 6.28 9.93
CA ASN A 455 14.38 6.00 9.81
C ASN A 455 14.99 6.74 8.63
N LEU A 456 14.26 6.87 7.53
CA LEU A 456 14.69 7.62 6.35
C LEU A 456 14.90 9.11 6.68
N LYS A 457 14.00 9.72 7.43
CA LYS A 457 14.15 11.12 7.90
C LYS A 457 15.39 11.29 8.77
N ILE A 458 15.63 10.36 9.71
CA ILE A 458 16.81 10.36 10.57
C ILE A 458 18.08 10.24 9.73
N TRP A 459 18.07 9.38 8.71
CA TRP A 459 19.21 9.19 7.82
C TRP A 459 19.54 10.47 7.04
N PHE A 460 18.54 11.15 6.45
CA PHE A 460 18.74 12.43 5.77
C PHE A 460 19.24 13.53 6.69
N THR A 461 18.84 13.52 7.97
CA THR A 461 19.32 14.50 8.96
C THR A 461 20.81 14.29 9.31
N LYS A 462 21.27 13.04 9.24
CA LYS A 462 22.67 12.66 9.55
C LYS A 462 23.57 12.60 8.31
N LEU A 463 23.02 12.85 7.13
CA LEU A 463 23.76 12.74 5.87
C LEU A 463 24.82 13.83 5.77
N GLU A 464 26.09 13.42 5.71
CA GLU A 464 27.23 14.29 5.48
C GLU A 464 27.53 14.39 3.99
N LEU A 465 27.55 15.60 3.47
CA LEU A 465 27.80 15.91 2.07
C LEU A 465 28.92 16.95 1.97
N THR A 466 29.69 16.89 0.90
CA THR A 466 30.66 17.95 0.55
C THR A 466 29.95 19.26 0.23
N GLU A 467 30.64 20.38 0.26
CA GLU A 467 30.06 21.70 -0.04
C GLU A 467 29.47 21.75 -1.47
N HIS A 468 30.12 21.11 -2.44
CA HIS A 468 29.63 21.01 -3.80
C HIS A 468 28.31 20.20 -3.87
N GLU A 469 28.29 19.00 -3.26
CA GLU A 469 27.09 18.15 -3.21
C GLU A 469 25.92 18.86 -2.51
N LYS A 470 26.19 19.60 -1.42
CA LYS A 470 25.17 20.42 -0.74
C LYS A 470 24.59 21.49 -1.65
N CYS A 471 25.43 22.17 -2.43
CA CYS A 471 24.98 23.22 -3.34
C CYS A 471 24.08 22.65 -4.44
N VAL A 472 24.49 21.55 -5.06
CA VAL A 472 23.76 20.88 -6.14
C VAL A 472 22.43 20.28 -5.64
N SER A 473 22.42 19.70 -4.44
CA SER A 473 21.26 18.95 -3.91
C SER A 473 20.33 19.79 -3.03
N LYS A 474 20.66 21.05 -2.72
CA LYS A 474 19.96 21.90 -1.74
C LYS A 474 18.44 21.89 -1.90
N ARG A 475 17.95 22.10 -3.11
CA ARG A 475 16.50 22.14 -3.39
C ARG A 475 15.87 20.75 -3.27
N LEU A 476 16.54 19.72 -3.78
CA LEU A 476 16.04 18.34 -3.74
C LEU A 476 15.93 17.84 -2.29
N LEU A 477 16.95 18.09 -1.47
CA LEU A 477 16.95 17.72 -0.05
C LEU A 477 15.87 18.46 0.75
N ALA A 478 15.64 19.74 0.45
CA ALA A 478 14.58 20.51 1.09
C ALA A 478 13.19 19.89 0.77
N GLU A 479 12.92 19.57 -0.50
CA GLU A 479 11.65 18.95 -0.91
C GLU A 479 11.46 17.56 -0.29
N ILE A 480 12.47 16.69 -0.35
CA ILE A 480 12.43 15.36 0.27
C ILE A 480 12.17 15.49 1.78
N THR A 481 12.92 16.36 2.44
CA THR A 481 12.85 16.51 3.89
C THR A 481 11.50 17.06 4.36
N ASN A 482 10.93 18.01 3.64
CA ASN A 482 9.61 18.56 3.92
C ASN A 482 8.49 17.52 3.72
N ARG A 483 8.51 16.79 2.60
CA ARG A 483 7.52 15.74 2.33
C ARG A 483 7.60 14.59 3.33
N LEU A 484 8.81 14.18 3.73
CA LEU A 484 8.99 13.20 4.80
C LEU A 484 8.44 13.71 6.14
N GLN A 485 8.61 15.02 6.45
CA GLN A 485 8.06 15.62 7.65
C GLN A 485 6.54 15.59 7.63
N PHE A 486 5.89 15.96 6.53
CA PHE A 486 4.42 15.88 6.41
C PHE A 486 3.90 14.46 6.62
N LEU A 487 4.58 13.44 6.08
CA LEU A 487 4.20 12.05 6.32
C LEU A 487 4.33 11.64 7.79
N LEU A 488 5.32 12.16 8.51
CA LEU A 488 5.46 11.95 9.96
C LEU A 488 4.36 12.66 10.75
N ASP A 489 4.02 13.87 10.35
CA ASP A 489 3.00 14.68 11.01
C ASP A 489 1.60 14.08 10.88
N VAL A 490 1.30 13.37 9.79
CA VAL A 490 0.05 12.62 9.64
C VAL A 490 0.10 11.18 10.20
N GLY A 491 1.18 10.82 10.91
CA GLY A 491 1.31 9.52 11.59
C GLY A 491 1.66 8.34 10.70
N LEU A 492 2.24 8.55 9.49
CA LEU A 492 2.62 7.50 8.53
C LEU A 492 4.09 7.09 8.62
N GLY A 493 4.77 7.39 9.71
CA GLY A 493 6.20 7.14 9.88
C GLY A 493 6.64 5.68 9.79
N TYR A 494 5.72 4.74 10.01
CA TYR A 494 5.98 3.30 9.93
C TYR A 494 5.97 2.76 8.48
N LEU A 495 5.43 3.49 7.52
CA LEU A 495 5.40 3.07 6.12
C LEU A 495 6.79 3.12 5.50
N THR A 496 6.99 2.34 4.43
CA THR A 496 8.16 2.42 3.55
C THR A 496 7.76 3.03 2.22
N LEU A 497 8.71 3.69 1.55
CA LEU A 497 8.43 4.29 0.23
C LEU A 497 8.17 3.24 -0.86
N ASN A 498 8.68 2.01 -0.69
CA ASN A 498 8.48 0.90 -1.63
C ASN A 498 7.13 0.20 -1.46
N ARG A 499 6.35 0.49 -0.41
CA ARG A 499 5.04 -0.12 -0.19
C ARG A 499 4.08 0.21 -1.33
N LEU A 500 3.40 -0.80 -1.86
CA LEU A 500 2.43 -0.67 -2.94
C LEU A 500 1.21 0.15 -2.52
N SER A 501 0.78 1.10 -3.35
CA SER A 501 -0.39 1.95 -3.09
C SER A 501 -1.69 1.14 -2.94
N ASN A 502 -1.84 0.03 -3.66
CA ASN A 502 -3.01 -0.84 -3.57
C ASN A 502 -3.06 -1.70 -2.30
N SER A 503 -2.00 -1.73 -1.50
CA SER A 503 -1.94 -2.44 -0.21
C SER A 503 -2.26 -1.53 0.99
N LEU A 504 -2.49 -0.25 0.73
CA LEU A 504 -2.80 0.75 1.74
C LEU A 504 -4.27 0.67 2.17
N SER A 505 -4.54 0.97 3.42
CA SER A 505 -5.91 1.21 3.88
C SER A 505 -6.47 2.51 3.29
N GLY A 506 -7.80 2.68 3.30
CA GLY A 506 -8.44 3.92 2.85
C GLY A 506 -7.91 5.16 3.56
N GLY A 507 -7.78 5.11 4.89
CA GLY A 507 -7.23 6.20 5.69
C GLY A 507 -5.74 6.47 5.43
N GLU A 508 -4.91 5.45 5.20
CA GLU A 508 -3.50 5.64 4.80
C GLU A 508 -3.41 6.35 3.46
N SER A 509 -4.20 5.91 2.46
CA SER A 509 -4.25 6.55 1.13
C SER A 509 -4.69 8.01 1.22
N GLN A 510 -5.71 8.30 2.00
CA GLN A 510 -6.22 9.65 2.19
C GLN A 510 -5.17 10.57 2.83
N ARG A 511 -4.46 10.10 3.85
CA ARG A 511 -3.37 10.87 4.50
C ARG A 511 -2.20 11.12 3.57
N ILE A 512 -1.84 10.14 2.71
CA ILE A 512 -0.82 10.34 1.67
C ILE A 512 -1.26 11.46 0.72
N ASN A 513 -2.52 11.45 0.28
CA ASN A 513 -3.05 12.51 -0.59
C ASN A 513 -3.05 13.88 0.10
N LEU A 514 -3.39 13.93 1.39
CA LEU A 514 -3.31 15.16 2.17
C LEU A 514 -1.88 15.71 2.19
N THR A 515 -0.88 14.89 2.42
CA THR A 515 0.53 15.32 2.43
C THR A 515 1.01 15.82 1.08
N THR A 516 0.58 15.20 -0.01
CA THR A 516 0.91 15.64 -1.38
C THR A 516 0.33 17.02 -1.67
N ASN A 517 -0.91 17.26 -1.24
CA ASN A 517 -1.57 18.56 -1.40
C ASN A 517 -0.94 19.67 -0.52
N LEU A 518 -0.51 19.33 0.69
CA LEU A 518 0.25 20.26 1.55
C LEU A 518 1.56 20.71 0.89
N GLY A 519 2.25 19.78 0.21
CA GLY A 519 3.47 20.10 -0.54
C GLY A 519 3.26 21.01 -1.76
N SER A 520 2.03 21.13 -2.27
CA SER A 520 1.72 21.96 -3.46
C SER A 520 1.62 23.46 -3.19
N SER A 521 1.66 23.90 -1.92
CA SER A 521 1.62 25.34 -1.49
C SER A 521 0.47 26.17 -2.10
N LEU A 522 -0.68 25.53 -2.41
CA LEU A 522 -1.85 26.25 -2.90
C LEU A 522 -2.48 27.08 -1.78
N VAL A 523 -2.70 28.36 -2.05
CA VAL A 523 -3.25 29.33 -1.11
C VAL A 523 -4.60 29.84 -1.62
N GLY A 524 -5.53 30.13 -0.70
CA GLY A 524 -6.84 30.67 -1.04
C GLY A 524 -7.79 29.66 -1.69
N SER A 525 -7.60 28.38 -1.42
CA SER A 525 -8.42 27.26 -1.91
C SER A 525 -9.36 26.71 -0.83
N VAL A 526 -10.35 25.92 -1.23
CA VAL A 526 -11.19 25.13 -0.31
C VAL A 526 -10.74 23.68 -0.37
N TYR A 527 -10.30 23.15 0.76
CA TYR A 527 -10.01 21.73 0.93
C TYR A 527 -11.21 21.04 1.58
N ILE A 528 -11.71 19.99 0.93
CA ILE A 528 -12.86 19.22 1.40
C ILE A 528 -12.37 17.81 1.68
N LEU A 529 -12.43 17.37 2.93
CA LEU A 529 -11.95 16.07 3.38
C LEU A 529 -13.11 15.22 3.90
N ASP A 530 -13.10 13.92 3.55
CA ASP A 530 -14.09 12.94 3.98
C ASP A 530 -13.53 12.09 5.11
N GLU A 531 -13.98 12.29 6.32
CA GLU A 531 -13.65 11.53 7.52
C GLU A 531 -12.14 11.26 7.67
N PRO A 532 -11.27 12.30 7.72
CA PRO A 532 -9.82 12.12 7.75
C PRO A 532 -9.28 11.46 9.03
N SER A 533 -10.08 11.33 10.09
CA SER A 533 -9.73 10.65 11.35
C SER A 533 -9.86 9.12 11.29
N ILE A 534 -10.38 8.55 10.21
CA ILE A 534 -10.63 7.10 10.11
C ILE A 534 -9.39 6.26 10.44
N GLY A 535 -9.58 5.25 11.33
CA GLY A 535 -8.53 4.32 11.73
C GLY A 535 -7.38 4.96 12.49
N LEU A 536 -7.58 6.19 13.01
CA LEU A 536 -6.60 6.87 13.85
C LEU A 536 -6.86 6.60 15.35
N HIS A 537 -5.78 6.39 16.06
CA HIS A 537 -5.77 6.50 17.50
C HIS A 537 -5.81 7.99 17.91
N SER A 538 -6.42 8.34 19.06
CA SER A 538 -6.56 9.74 19.54
C SER A 538 -5.25 10.54 19.52
N ARG A 539 -4.10 9.89 19.81
CA ARG A 539 -2.78 10.51 19.65
C ARG A 539 -2.51 11.01 18.23
N ASP A 540 -2.89 10.22 17.24
CA ASP A 540 -2.61 10.53 15.83
C ASP A 540 -3.67 11.52 15.29
N THR A 541 -4.91 11.52 15.85
CA THR A 541 -5.94 12.54 15.60
C THR A 541 -5.45 13.93 16.01
N ALA A 542 -4.80 14.07 17.16
CA ALA A 542 -4.22 15.36 17.59
C ALA A 542 -3.15 15.89 16.60
N ARG A 543 -2.35 15.01 16.03
CA ARG A 543 -1.38 15.38 14.96
C ARG A 543 -2.08 15.83 13.69
N LEU A 544 -3.11 15.09 13.27
CA LEU A 544 -3.92 15.46 12.11
C LEU A 544 -4.56 16.85 12.28
N ILE A 545 -5.13 17.14 13.44
CA ILE A 545 -5.69 18.46 13.76
C ILE A 545 -4.65 19.57 13.56
N LYS A 546 -3.41 19.36 14.01
CA LYS A 546 -2.32 20.31 13.79
C LYS A 546 -2.07 20.55 12.30
N VAL A 547 -2.01 19.48 11.50
CA VAL A 547 -1.83 19.57 10.04
C VAL A 547 -2.98 20.32 9.37
N LEU A 548 -4.24 20.07 9.75
CA LEU A 548 -5.41 20.77 9.23
C LEU A 548 -5.38 22.26 9.61
N ARG A 549 -4.91 22.60 10.80
CA ARG A 549 -4.70 23.98 11.25
C ARG A 549 -3.58 24.68 10.47
N GLU A 550 -2.47 23.99 10.20
CA GLU A 550 -1.40 24.55 9.35
C GLU A 550 -1.91 24.84 7.94
N LEU A 551 -2.71 23.92 7.35
CA LEU A 551 -3.36 24.13 6.05
C LEU A 551 -4.28 25.35 6.05
N GLN A 552 -5.04 25.56 7.13
CA GLN A 552 -5.87 26.75 7.33
C GLN A 552 -5.02 28.03 7.43
N GLN A 553 -3.94 28.00 8.21
CA GLN A 553 -3.06 29.15 8.43
C GLN A 553 -2.38 29.65 7.15
N LEU A 554 -2.21 28.76 6.16
CA LEU A 554 -1.77 29.14 4.81
C LEU A 554 -2.80 29.98 4.04
N GLY A 555 -3.96 30.30 4.65
CA GLY A 555 -5.03 31.11 4.05
C GLY A 555 -6.08 30.29 3.29
N ASN A 556 -6.15 28.99 3.53
CA ASN A 556 -7.16 28.11 2.93
C ASN A 556 -8.40 27.96 3.82
N THR A 557 -9.53 27.62 3.20
CA THR A 557 -10.72 27.15 3.91
C THR A 557 -10.65 25.62 4.00
N VAL A 558 -10.73 25.08 5.20
CA VAL A 558 -10.69 23.63 5.41
C VAL A 558 -12.07 23.16 5.84
N VAL A 559 -12.71 22.34 5.04
CA VAL A 559 -14.02 21.75 5.31
C VAL A 559 -13.83 20.25 5.51
N VAL A 560 -14.20 19.73 6.67
CA VAL A 560 -14.14 18.29 6.96
C VAL A 560 -15.52 17.72 7.22
N VAL A 561 -15.83 16.60 6.63
CA VAL A 561 -16.99 15.79 7.03
C VAL A 561 -16.51 14.87 8.14
N GLU A 562 -17.03 15.00 9.35
CA GLU A 562 -16.48 14.32 10.51
C GLU A 562 -17.48 13.94 11.58
N HIS A 563 -17.09 12.93 12.36
CA HIS A 563 -17.82 12.40 13.49
C HIS A 563 -16.97 12.34 14.78
N ASP A 564 -15.67 12.56 14.65
CA ASP A 564 -14.72 12.54 15.77
C ASP A 564 -14.90 13.81 16.64
N GLU A 565 -15.06 13.60 17.96
CA GLU A 565 -15.29 14.69 18.91
C GLU A 565 -14.12 15.68 18.95
N GLU A 566 -12.86 15.17 18.91
CA GLU A 566 -11.67 16.01 19.00
C GLU A 566 -11.58 16.97 17.80
N ILE A 567 -11.90 16.48 16.58
CA ILE A 567 -11.91 17.29 15.36
C ILE A 567 -13.04 18.30 15.38
N MET A 568 -14.25 17.88 15.78
CA MET A 568 -15.39 18.80 15.89
C MET A 568 -15.15 19.94 16.89
N ARG A 569 -14.53 19.62 18.03
CA ARG A 569 -14.13 20.64 19.03
C ARG A 569 -12.98 21.54 18.57
N ALA A 570 -12.10 21.00 17.73
CA ALA A 570 -11.01 21.75 17.14
C ALA A 570 -11.44 22.65 15.96
N ALA A 571 -12.61 22.44 15.36
CA ALA A 571 -13.12 23.28 14.27
C ALA A 571 -13.48 24.69 14.77
N ASP A 572 -13.39 25.69 13.89
CA ASP A 572 -13.84 27.05 14.19
C ASP A 572 -15.35 27.17 14.05
N TYR A 573 -15.95 26.41 13.17
CA TYR A 573 -17.35 26.47 12.80
C TYR A 573 -17.90 25.06 12.56
N LEU A 574 -19.09 24.78 13.06
CA LEU A 574 -19.78 23.50 12.93
C LEU A 574 -21.07 23.67 12.12
N ILE A 575 -21.30 22.71 11.22
CA ILE A 575 -22.53 22.58 10.44
C ILE A 575 -23.10 21.19 10.69
N ASP A 576 -24.28 21.10 11.28
CA ASP A 576 -24.95 19.85 11.60
C ASP A 576 -26.13 19.60 10.67
N ILE A 577 -26.12 18.47 9.96
CA ILE A 577 -27.17 18.07 9.02
C ILE A 577 -27.95 16.90 9.62
N GLY A 578 -29.26 17.07 9.74
CA GLY A 578 -30.11 16.09 10.39
C GLY A 578 -31.59 16.32 10.13
N PRO A 579 -32.45 16.04 11.14
CA PRO A 579 -32.11 15.37 12.43
C PRO A 579 -31.77 13.89 12.27
N ASP A 580 -32.46 13.20 11.34
CA ASP A 580 -32.31 11.77 11.08
C ASP A 580 -31.67 11.48 9.73
N ALA A 581 -31.68 10.23 9.33
CA ALA A 581 -31.12 9.73 8.09
C ALA A 581 -32.12 9.70 6.92
N GLY A 582 -31.59 9.72 5.70
CA GLY A 582 -32.37 9.54 4.46
C GLY A 582 -33.48 10.60 4.32
N ARG A 583 -34.73 10.14 4.12
CA ARG A 583 -35.90 11.03 3.90
C ARG A 583 -36.25 11.90 5.10
N LEU A 584 -35.92 11.47 6.30
CA LEU A 584 -36.16 12.25 7.52
C LEU A 584 -35.02 13.24 7.83
N GLY A 585 -33.86 13.05 7.18
CA GLY A 585 -32.68 13.92 7.26
C GLY A 585 -32.72 15.09 6.26
N GLY A 586 -31.55 15.60 5.92
CA GLY A 586 -31.34 16.61 4.89
C GLY A 586 -31.70 18.03 5.27
N GLN A 587 -31.93 18.32 6.55
CA GLN A 587 -32.17 19.65 7.07
C GLN A 587 -30.91 20.21 7.75
N LEU A 588 -30.76 21.53 7.69
CA LEU A 588 -29.74 22.23 8.49
C LEU A 588 -30.26 22.34 9.94
N VAL A 589 -29.70 21.54 10.83
CA VAL A 589 -30.13 21.49 12.23
C VAL A 589 -29.38 22.52 13.08
N TYR A 590 -28.05 22.66 12.84
CA TYR A 590 -27.24 23.66 13.51
C TYR A 590 -26.17 24.21 12.54
N ALA A 591 -25.88 25.48 12.67
CA ALA A 591 -24.75 26.16 12.05
C ALA A 591 -24.26 27.30 12.92
N GLY A 592 -23.07 27.18 13.48
CA GLY A 592 -22.54 28.15 14.42
C GLY A 592 -21.06 27.95 14.77
N PRO A 593 -20.47 28.95 15.47
CA PRO A 593 -19.07 28.87 15.89
C PRO A 593 -18.89 27.88 17.06
N ALA A 594 -17.69 27.33 17.15
CA ALA A 594 -17.34 26.38 18.21
C ALA A 594 -17.48 26.92 19.64
N SER A 595 -17.36 28.23 19.81
CA SER A 595 -17.52 28.88 21.10
C SER A 595 -18.91 28.69 21.74
N GLU A 596 -19.95 28.45 20.93
CA GLU A 596 -21.31 28.24 21.44
C GLU A 596 -21.49 26.90 22.15
N TYR A 597 -20.93 25.83 21.61
CA TYR A 597 -21.08 24.48 22.21
C TYR A 597 -19.89 24.05 23.10
N SER A 598 -18.77 24.77 23.05
CA SER A 598 -17.61 24.51 23.91
C SER A 598 -17.66 25.27 25.23
N THR A 599 -18.73 26.02 25.49
CA THR A 599 -18.91 26.75 26.75
C THR A 599 -19.09 25.82 27.92
N THR A 600 -18.53 26.15 29.09
CA THR A 600 -18.73 25.43 30.36
C THR A 600 -19.92 25.98 31.16
N ASP A 601 -20.53 27.05 30.69
CA ASP A 601 -21.70 27.67 31.31
C ASP A 601 -22.96 26.84 31.04
N LYS A 602 -23.52 26.24 32.10
CA LYS A 602 -24.70 25.37 32.03
C LYS A 602 -25.95 26.09 31.53
N GLU A 603 -26.13 27.37 31.86
CA GLU A 603 -27.28 28.12 31.36
C GLU A 603 -27.18 28.37 29.86
N ALA A 604 -25.99 28.72 29.37
CA ALA A 604 -25.73 28.87 27.94
C ALA A 604 -25.93 27.56 27.18
N GLN A 605 -25.46 26.45 27.74
CA GLN A 605 -25.68 25.11 27.17
C GLN A 605 -27.17 24.74 27.10
N GLN A 606 -27.95 25.04 28.19
CA GLN A 606 -29.37 24.75 28.23
C GLN A 606 -30.14 25.57 27.18
N LYS A 607 -29.82 26.83 27.02
CA LYS A 607 -30.39 27.71 25.99
C LYS A 607 -30.07 27.21 24.59
N LEU A 608 -28.86 26.71 24.37
CA LEU A 608 -28.45 26.14 23.09
C LEU A 608 -29.24 24.86 22.75
N LEU A 609 -29.43 23.95 23.72
CA LEU A 609 -30.24 22.74 23.58
C LEU A 609 -31.72 23.06 23.30
N GLU A 610 -32.30 24.04 23.98
CA GLU A 610 -33.68 24.51 23.75
C GLU A 610 -33.85 25.10 22.35
N LYS A 611 -32.86 25.83 21.85
CA LYS A 611 -32.86 26.44 20.53
C LYS A 611 -32.70 25.41 19.41
N TYR A 612 -31.95 24.31 19.62
CA TYR A 612 -31.63 23.28 18.64
C TYR A 612 -31.94 21.86 19.16
N PRO A 613 -33.22 21.58 19.48
CA PRO A 613 -33.61 20.29 20.12
C PRO A 613 -33.39 19.08 19.23
N ASP A 614 -33.30 19.26 17.92
CA ASP A 614 -33.15 18.19 16.93
C ASP A 614 -31.71 17.86 16.64
N SER A 615 -30.71 18.59 17.21
CA SER A 615 -29.29 18.32 17.01
C SER A 615 -28.78 17.27 17.99
N TYR A 616 -28.60 16.04 17.51
CA TYR A 616 -27.93 15.00 18.30
C TYR A 616 -26.47 15.38 18.58
N THR A 617 -25.79 16.00 17.61
CA THR A 617 -24.39 16.42 17.76
C THR A 617 -24.23 17.37 18.96
N ILE A 618 -25.08 18.39 19.06
CA ILE A 618 -25.02 19.34 20.19
C ILE A 618 -25.30 18.66 21.52
N LYS A 619 -26.28 17.71 21.56
CA LYS A 619 -26.58 16.94 22.77
C LYS A 619 -25.38 16.15 23.28
N TYR A 620 -24.62 15.52 22.38
CA TYR A 620 -23.41 14.78 22.73
C TYR A 620 -22.24 15.71 23.11
N LEU A 621 -21.98 16.77 22.32
CA LEU A 621 -20.90 17.73 22.59
C LEU A 621 -21.09 18.54 23.89
N THR A 622 -22.34 18.74 24.33
CA THR A 622 -22.67 19.34 25.63
C THR A 622 -22.83 18.33 26.75
N HIS A 623 -22.56 17.04 26.48
CA HIS A 623 -22.69 15.93 27.43
C HIS A 623 -24.11 15.73 28.00
N HIS A 624 -25.14 16.28 27.34
CA HIS A 624 -26.55 16.02 27.69
C HIS A 624 -26.94 14.56 27.36
N GLU A 625 -26.49 14.07 26.22
CA GLU A 625 -26.51 12.63 25.89
C GLU A 625 -25.09 12.08 25.91
N LYS A 626 -24.91 10.84 26.34
CA LYS A 626 -23.64 10.13 26.36
C LYS A 626 -23.83 8.64 26.13
N ILE A 627 -22.77 7.98 25.69
CA ILE A 627 -22.68 6.53 25.70
C ILE A 627 -22.25 6.13 27.11
N GLU A 628 -23.10 5.39 27.79
CA GLU A 628 -22.86 5.00 29.19
C GLU A 628 -21.80 3.93 29.24
N THR A 629 -20.92 4.03 30.25
CA THR A 629 -19.96 2.97 30.59
C THR A 629 -20.69 1.87 31.34
N PRO A 630 -20.49 0.58 30.97
CA PRO A 630 -21.07 -0.51 31.73
C PRO A 630 -20.66 -0.48 33.20
N THR A 631 -21.58 -0.78 34.10
CA THR A 631 -21.33 -0.84 35.54
C THR A 631 -20.60 -2.12 35.97
N SER A 632 -20.63 -3.15 35.15
CA SER A 632 -19.97 -4.45 35.37
C SER A 632 -19.58 -5.07 34.03
N HIS A 633 -18.48 -5.80 34.03
CA HIS A 633 -18.01 -6.56 32.89
C HIS A 633 -18.48 -8.02 32.97
N ARG A 634 -18.69 -8.65 31.83
CA ARG A 634 -19.03 -10.07 31.76
C ARG A 634 -17.87 -10.93 32.22
N ALA A 635 -18.15 -11.87 33.12
CA ALA A 635 -17.17 -12.85 33.54
C ALA A 635 -16.96 -13.90 32.43
N TRP A 636 -15.74 -14.33 32.25
CA TRP A 636 -15.38 -15.36 31.27
C TRP A 636 -14.54 -16.47 31.95
N ASN A 637 -14.67 -17.68 31.42
CA ASN A 637 -13.92 -18.85 31.87
C ASN A 637 -13.35 -19.67 30.72
N ARG A 638 -13.68 -19.29 29.48
CA ARG A 638 -13.20 -19.92 28.24
C ARG A 638 -12.43 -18.89 27.44
N PHE A 639 -11.37 -19.34 26.77
CA PHE A 639 -10.56 -18.46 25.94
C PHE A 639 -9.86 -19.22 24.81
N ILE A 640 -9.49 -18.51 23.76
CA ILE A 640 -8.56 -18.94 22.72
C ILE A 640 -7.26 -18.18 22.96
N GLU A 641 -6.13 -18.88 22.97
CA GLU A 641 -4.81 -18.25 23.11
C GLU A 641 -4.02 -18.43 21.81
N ILE A 642 -3.55 -17.32 21.25
CA ILE A 642 -2.60 -17.32 20.13
C ILE A 642 -1.22 -17.36 20.74
N LYS A 643 -0.42 -18.38 20.43
CA LYS A 643 0.95 -18.54 20.92
C LYS A 643 1.97 -18.04 19.88
N GLY A 644 2.94 -17.27 20.34
CA GLY A 644 4.12 -16.89 19.58
C GLY A 644 3.84 -16.16 18.28
N ALA A 645 2.87 -15.24 18.25
CA ALA A 645 2.50 -14.48 17.05
C ALA A 645 3.65 -13.62 16.54
N ARG A 646 4.11 -13.82 15.26
CA ARG A 646 5.32 -13.17 14.69
C ARG A 646 5.12 -12.53 13.32
N MET A 647 3.91 -12.43 12.84
CA MET A 647 3.64 -11.85 11.52
C MET A 647 3.98 -10.36 11.48
N ASN A 648 4.65 -9.90 10.43
CA ASN A 648 5.07 -8.50 10.22
C ASN A 648 5.91 -7.98 11.40
N ASN A 649 5.39 -6.96 12.12
CA ASN A 649 6.08 -6.36 13.26
C ASN A 649 5.80 -7.03 14.60
N LEU A 650 4.96 -8.07 14.66
CA LEU A 650 4.67 -8.80 15.89
C LEU A 650 5.91 -9.55 16.41
N ARG A 651 6.17 -9.46 17.71
CA ARG A 651 7.42 -9.91 18.34
C ARG A 651 7.30 -11.23 19.12
N GLY A 652 6.54 -12.20 18.59
CA GLY A 652 6.37 -13.48 19.25
C GLY A 652 5.50 -13.37 20.49
N ILE A 653 4.41 -12.62 20.41
CA ILE A 653 3.51 -12.38 21.54
C ILE A 653 2.51 -13.50 21.73
N ASP A 654 2.18 -13.76 22.99
CA ASP A 654 1.08 -14.63 23.40
C ASP A 654 -0.13 -13.76 23.76
N VAL A 655 -1.29 -14.07 23.19
CA VAL A 655 -2.50 -13.26 23.35
C VAL A 655 -3.69 -14.15 23.66
N LYS A 656 -4.35 -13.90 24.79
CA LYS A 656 -5.61 -14.55 25.18
C LYS A 656 -6.81 -13.75 24.70
N LEU A 657 -7.76 -14.45 24.10
CA LEU A 657 -9.02 -13.91 23.60
C LEU A 657 -10.17 -14.61 24.36
N PRO A 658 -10.75 -13.95 25.34
CA PRO A 658 -11.91 -14.49 26.05
C PRO A 658 -13.09 -14.77 25.14
N LEU A 659 -13.87 -15.81 25.42
CA LEU A 659 -15.05 -16.20 24.69
C LEU A 659 -16.34 -15.72 25.41
N ASN A 660 -17.42 -15.52 24.63
CA ASN A 660 -18.74 -15.07 25.10
C ASN A 660 -18.73 -13.68 25.74
N VAL A 661 -17.79 -12.84 25.37
CA VAL A 661 -17.64 -11.45 25.84
C VAL A 661 -17.32 -10.52 24.69
N PHE A 662 -17.37 -9.22 24.98
CA PHE A 662 -16.98 -8.16 24.07
C PHE A 662 -15.49 -7.83 24.25
N THR A 663 -14.64 -8.36 23.36
CA THR A 663 -13.20 -8.09 23.35
C THR A 663 -12.86 -7.00 22.33
N VAL A 664 -12.13 -5.99 22.76
CA VAL A 664 -11.61 -4.94 21.87
C VAL A 664 -10.09 -5.04 21.73
N VAL A 665 -9.60 -5.07 20.48
CA VAL A 665 -8.18 -5.01 20.15
C VAL A 665 -7.84 -3.61 19.69
N THR A 666 -7.02 -2.92 20.45
CA THR A 666 -6.68 -1.52 20.24
C THR A 666 -5.16 -1.28 20.23
N GLY A 667 -4.76 -0.02 20.11
CA GLY A 667 -3.37 0.43 20.03
C GLY A 667 -3.13 1.40 18.89
N VAL A 668 -1.97 2.03 18.87
CA VAL A 668 -1.61 3.03 17.86
C VAL A 668 -1.63 2.48 16.43
N SER A 669 -1.73 3.35 15.43
CA SER A 669 -1.68 2.96 14.02
C SER A 669 -0.35 2.24 13.72
N GLY A 670 -0.40 1.09 13.01
CA GLY A 670 0.78 0.27 12.73
C GLY A 670 1.32 -0.56 13.89
N SER A 671 0.60 -0.71 15.03
CA SER A 671 1.04 -1.51 16.16
C SER A 671 0.94 -3.04 15.95
N GLY A 672 0.27 -3.50 14.90
CA GLY A 672 0.16 -4.93 14.57
C GLY A 672 -1.23 -5.54 14.76
N LYS A 673 -2.28 -4.76 15.07
CA LYS A 673 -3.66 -5.23 15.28
C LYS A 673 -4.18 -6.11 14.15
N SER A 674 -4.13 -5.60 12.92
CA SER A 674 -4.60 -6.34 11.73
C SER A 674 -3.74 -7.56 11.44
N SER A 675 -2.44 -7.52 11.73
CA SER A 675 -1.55 -8.69 11.62
C SER A 675 -1.97 -9.80 12.58
N LEU A 676 -2.29 -9.45 13.84
CA LEU A 676 -2.72 -10.41 14.86
C LEU A 676 -4.08 -11.03 14.51
N ILE A 677 -5.07 -10.19 14.19
CA ILE A 677 -6.46 -10.65 14.06
C ILE A 677 -6.76 -11.15 12.64
N LYS A 678 -6.54 -10.31 11.61
CA LYS A 678 -6.83 -10.65 10.21
C LYS A 678 -5.78 -11.57 9.60
N GLY A 679 -4.51 -11.41 10.01
CA GLY A 679 -3.40 -12.17 9.46
C GLY A 679 -3.16 -13.51 10.14
N ILE A 680 -3.45 -13.65 11.43
CA ILE A 680 -3.20 -14.88 12.20
C ILE A 680 -4.51 -15.50 12.70
N LEU A 681 -5.26 -14.84 13.58
CA LEU A 681 -6.44 -15.43 14.23
C LEU A 681 -7.47 -15.95 13.23
N PHE A 682 -7.92 -15.08 12.33
CA PHE A 682 -9.00 -15.42 11.40
C PHE A 682 -8.66 -16.60 10.48
N PRO A 683 -7.52 -16.60 9.74
CA PRO A 683 -7.16 -17.72 8.88
C PRO A 683 -6.82 -18.99 9.67
N ALA A 684 -6.24 -18.88 10.88
CA ALA A 684 -5.96 -20.02 11.74
C ALA A 684 -7.25 -20.69 12.23
N MET A 685 -8.24 -19.91 12.68
CA MET A 685 -9.57 -20.41 13.07
C MET A 685 -10.31 -21.07 11.91
N ARG A 686 -10.28 -20.44 10.71
CA ARG A 686 -10.92 -21.05 9.53
C ARG A 686 -10.31 -22.39 9.18
N ARG A 687 -8.98 -22.53 9.28
CA ARG A 687 -8.32 -23.81 9.04
C ARG A 687 -8.64 -24.85 10.11
N HIS A 688 -8.73 -24.44 11.37
CA HIS A 688 -9.14 -25.31 12.45
C HIS A 688 -10.57 -25.88 12.22
N LEU A 689 -11.44 -25.10 11.57
CA LEU A 689 -12.80 -25.47 11.19
C LEU A 689 -12.89 -26.14 9.80
N ASP A 690 -11.77 -26.58 9.21
CA ASP A 690 -11.67 -27.18 7.86
C ASP A 690 -12.24 -26.29 6.72
N LEU A 691 -12.32 -24.99 6.93
CA LEU A 691 -12.76 -24.02 5.93
C LEU A 691 -11.59 -23.53 5.06
N VAL A 692 -11.89 -23.22 3.80
CA VAL A 692 -10.90 -22.61 2.89
C VAL A 692 -10.44 -21.27 3.44
N ALA A 693 -9.13 -21.13 3.67
CA ALA A 693 -8.52 -19.90 4.19
C ALA A 693 -7.12 -19.71 3.61
N ASP A 694 -6.69 -18.46 3.60
CA ASP A 694 -5.29 -18.10 3.36
C ASP A 694 -4.37 -18.74 4.40
N ALA A 695 -3.06 -18.76 4.11
CA ALA A 695 -2.08 -19.18 5.09
C ALA A 695 -2.09 -18.22 6.29
N PRO A 696 -2.24 -18.71 7.54
CA PRO A 696 -2.09 -17.86 8.70
C PRO A 696 -0.65 -17.34 8.77
N GLY A 697 -0.48 -16.15 9.31
CA GLY A 697 0.83 -15.60 9.61
C GLY A 697 1.58 -16.46 10.64
N GLU A 698 2.87 -16.23 10.80
CA GLU A 698 3.73 -17.01 11.69
C GLU A 698 3.24 -16.97 13.14
N HIS A 699 2.96 -18.14 13.69
CA HIS A 699 2.57 -18.35 15.08
C HIS A 699 2.85 -19.81 15.48
N LEU A 700 2.98 -20.09 16.75
CA LEU A 700 3.23 -21.45 17.24
C LEU A 700 1.98 -22.33 17.20
N GLY A 701 0.84 -21.77 17.48
CA GLY A 701 -0.44 -22.49 17.47
C GLY A 701 -1.57 -21.72 18.14
N LEU A 702 -2.77 -22.31 18.10
CA LEU A 702 -3.92 -21.89 18.88
C LEU A 702 -4.13 -22.89 20.03
N GLU A 703 -4.26 -22.38 21.24
CA GLU A 703 -4.51 -23.17 22.45
C GLU A 703 -5.82 -22.75 23.12
N GLY A 704 -6.27 -23.53 24.12
CA GLY A 704 -7.50 -23.26 24.87
C GLY A 704 -8.75 -23.87 24.25
N ASP A 705 -9.87 -23.16 24.37
CA ASP A 705 -11.22 -23.68 24.03
C ASP A 705 -11.56 -23.48 22.55
N VAL A 706 -10.61 -23.74 21.64
CA VAL A 706 -10.78 -23.50 20.19
C VAL A 706 -12.00 -24.26 19.62
N ASN A 707 -12.24 -25.47 20.11
CA ASN A 707 -13.36 -26.34 19.69
C ASN A 707 -14.75 -25.84 20.13
N ALA A 708 -14.80 -24.87 21.06
CA ALA A 708 -16.05 -24.24 21.49
C ALA A 708 -16.69 -23.37 20.38
N ILE A 709 -15.88 -22.92 19.43
CA ILE A 709 -16.32 -22.12 18.29
C ILE A 709 -16.62 -23.05 17.11
N LYS A 710 -17.78 -22.87 16.48
CA LYS A 710 -18.23 -23.65 15.30
C LYS A 710 -18.15 -22.86 14.00
N HIS A 711 -18.23 -21.54 14.09
CA HIS A 711 -18.12 -20.64 12.93
C HIS A 711 -17.23 -19.45 13.26
N VAL A 712 -16.56 -18.93 12.24
CA VAL A 712 -15.81 -17.69 12.34
C VAL A 712 -16.17 -16.79 11.17
N GLU A 713 -16.54 -15.55 11.48
CA GLU A 713 -16.97 -14.56 10.50
C GLU A 713 -16.16 -13.26 10.64
N PHE A 714 -15.67 -12.77 9.52
CA PHE A 714 -14.92 -11.51 9.45
C PHE A 714 -15.77 -10.44 8.77
N VAL A 715 -16.14 -9.41 9.52
CA VAL A 715 -17.01 -8.32 9.07
C VAL A 715 -16.14 -7.08 8.81
N ASP A 716 -15.79 -6.88 7.56
CA ASP A 716 -15.01 -5.74 7.09
C ASP A 716 -15.87 -4.72 6.33
N GLN A 717 -15.25 -3.60 5.94
CA GLN A 717 -15.88 -2.51 5.20
C GLN A 717 -16.05 -2.77 3.70
N ASN A 718 -15.58 -3.92 3.20
CA ASN A 718 -15.74 -4.27 1.79
C ASN A 718 -17.22 -4.39 1.39
N PRO A 719 -17.55 -4.03 0.14
CA PRO A 719 -18.92 -4.19 -0.36
C PRO A 719 -19.49 -5.60 -0.16
N ILE A 720 -20.78 -5.71 0.11
CA ILE A 720 -21.50 -6.97 0.34
C ILE A 720 -21.55 -7.91 -0.87
N GLY A 721 -20.96 -7.55 -1.98
CA GLY A 721 -20.80 -8.38 -3.17
C GLY A 721 -19.94 -7.71 -4.23
N LYS A 722 -19.31 -8.52 -5.06
CA LYS A 722 -18.42 -8.06 -6.15
C LYS A 722 -19.18 -7.56 -7.38
N SER A 723 -20.47 -7.87 -7.48
CA SER A 723 -21.30 -7.50 -8.63
C SER A 723 -21.91 -6.11 -8.44
N SER A 724 -21.94 -5.31 -9.51
CA SER A 724 -22.69 -4.05 -9.60
C SER A 724 -24.20 -4.18 -9.31
N ARG A 725 -24.71 -5.40 -9.21
CA ARG A 725 -26.11 -5.75 -8.93
C ARG A 725 -26.38 -6.18 -7.50
N SER A 726 -25.34 -6.30 -6.68
CA SER A 726 -25.47 -6.63 -5.27
C SER A 726 -26.18 -5.51 -4.52
N ASN A 727 -27.16 -5.84 -3.69
CA ASN A 727 -27.92 -4.89 -2.90
C ASN A 727 -28.36 -5.50 -1.55
N PRO A 728 -28.79 -4.69 -0.57
CA PRO A 728 -29.18 -5.15 0.76
C PRO A 728 -30.29 -6.21 0.76
N ALA A 729 -31.34 -6.02 -0.05
CA ALA A 729 -32.46 -6.97 -0.11
C ALA A 729 -32.04 -8.37 -0.60
N THR A 730 -31.11 -8.43 -1.57
CA THR A 730 -30.56 -9.69 -2.06
C THR A 730 -29.65 -10.35 -1.02
N TYR A 731 -28.83 -9.57 -0.34
CA TYR A 731 -27.88 -10.07 0.65
C TYR A 731 -28.60 -10.71 1.85
N LEU A 732 -29.69 -10.08 2.34
CA LEU A 732 -30.52 -10.61 3.40
C LEU A 732 -31.50 -11.69 2.94
N LYS A 733 -31.47 -12.06 1.65
CA LYS A 733 -32.40 -13.02 1.04
C LYS A 733 -33.89 -12.60 1.09
N ALA A 734 -34.19 -11.34 1.43
CA ALA A 734 -35.54 -10.81 1.39
C ALA A 734 -36.07 -10.73 -0.04
N TYR A 735 -35.21 -10.50 -1.01
CA TYR A 735 -35.54 -10.39 -2.41
C TYR A 735 -36.10 -11.69 -3.01
N ASP A 736 -35.70 -12.85 -2.50
CA ASP A 736 -36.22 -14.14 -2.96
C ASP A 736 -37.72 -14.28 -2.64
N ALA A 737 -38.13 -13.86 -1.44
CA ALA A 737 -39.53 -13.83 -1.06
C ALA A 737 -40.33 -12.76 -1.86
N ILE A 738 -39.74 -11.59 -2.12
CA ILE A 738 -40.35 -10.55 -2.97
C ILE A 738 -40.58 -11.07 -4.39
N ARG A 739 -39.60 -11.73 -5.01
CA ARG A 739 -39.76 -12.31 -6.36
C ARG A 739 -40.86 -13.36 -6.42
N SER A 740 -40.95 -14.22 -5.40
CA SER A 740 -41.99 -15.23 -5.30
C SER A 740 -43.37 -14.58 -5.16
N LEU A 741 -43.47 -13.51 -4.36
CA LEU A 741 -44.71 -12.74 -4.18
C LEU A 741 -45.20 -12.14 -5.50
N PHE A 742 -44.33 -11.53 -6.28
CA PHE A 742 -44.67 -10.95 -7.59
C PHE A 742 -45.00 -12.03 -8.64
N ALA A 743 -44.34 -13.16 -8.64
CA ALA A 743 -44.64 -14.27 -9.52
C ALA A 743 -46.01 -14.91 -9.23
N ASN A 744 -46.50 -14.82 -8.00
CA ASN A 744 -47.81 -15.32 -7.59
C ASN A 744 -48.99 -14.43 -8.01
N GLN A 745 -48.74 -13.21 -8.46
CA GLN A 745 -49.80 -12.28 -8.86
C GLN A 745 -50.55 -12.77 -10.09
N PRO A 746 -51.85 -12.44 -10.20
CA PRO A 746 -52.72 -12.93 -11.29
C PRO A 746 -52.14 -12.65 -12.70
N LEU A 747 -51.65 -11.44 -12.95
CA LEU A 747 -51.07 -11.07 -14.23
C LEU A 747 -49.78 -11.86 -14.51
N SER A 748 -48.94 -12.11 -13.51
CA SER A 748 -47.75 -12.94 -13.67
C SER A 748 -48.08 -14.36 -14.10
N LYS A 749 -49.12 -14.95 -13.50
CA LYS A 749 -49.60 -16.28 -13.86
C LYS A 749 -50.17 -16.34 -15.28
N GLN A 750 -50.92 -15.32 -15.72
CA GLN A 750 -51.39 -15.19 -17.08
C GLN A 750 -50.25 -15.08 -18.10
N MET A 751 -49.23 -14.30 -17.80
CA MET A 751 -48.07 -14.09 -18.65
C MET A 751 -47.02 -15.20 -18.56
N GLY A 752 -47.18 -16.16 -17.68
CA GLY A 752 -46.24 -17.24 -17.45
C GLY A 752 -44.91 -16.79 -16.78
N PHE A 753 -44.94 -15.68 -16.05
CA PHE A 753 -43.76 -15.15 -15.38
C PHE A 753 -43.46 -15.95 -14.12
N THR A 754 -42.27 -16.58 -14.10
CA THR A 754 -41.73 -17.28 -12.95
C THR A 754 -40.94 -16.31 -12.06
N PRO A 755 -40.55 -16.67 -10.82
CA PRO A 755 -39.67 -15.81 -9.99
C PRO A 755 -38.36 -15.37 -10.67
N ALA A 756 -37.88 -16.10 -11.68
CA ALA A 756 -36.71 -15.76 -12.47
C ALA A 756 -36.90 -14.50 -13.30
N TYR A 757 -38.11 -14.21 -13.77
CA TYR A 757 -38.39 -12.97 -14.55
C TYR A 757 -38.28 -11.71 -13.69
N PHE A 758 -38.46 -11.79 -12.40
CA PHE A 758 -38.29 -10.70 -11.44
C PHE A 758 -36.86 -10.63 -10.90
N SER A 759 -35.92 -11.35 -11.50
CA SER A 759 -34.52 -11.33 -11.13
C SER A 759 -33.70 -10.45 -12.10
N PHE A 760 -33.00 -9.46 -11.59
CA PHE A 760 -32.05 -8.68 -12.40
C PHE A 760 -30.73 -9.43 -12.68
N ASN A 761 -30.54 -10.65 -12.15
CA ASN A 761 -29.40 -11.51 -12.40
C ASN A 761 -29.68 -12.58 -13.48
N ALA A 762 -30.92 -13.00 -13.62
CA ALA A 762 -31.35 -14.02 -14.59
C ALA A 762 -31.82 -13.38 -15.91
N GLU A 763 -31.72 -14.13 -17.00
CA GLU A 763 -32.33 -13.76 -18.30
C GLU A 763 -33.85 -13.94 -18.27
N GLY A 764 -34.54 -13.17 -19.09
CA GLY A 764 -35.99 -13.17 -19.19
C GLY A 764 -36.60 -11.80 -18.95
N GLY A 765 -36.70 -11.35 -17.70
CA GLY A 765 -37.29 -10.06 -17.36
C GLY A 765 -36.33 -8.88 -17.20
N ARG A 766 -35.02 -9.11 -17.09
CA ARG A 766 -34.04 -8.00 -16.94
C ARG A 766 -33.88 -7.22 -18.25
N CYS A 767 -33.53 -5.94 -18.15
CA CYS A 767 -33.12 -5.13 -19.28
C CYS A 767 -31.90 -5.77 -19.97
N GLU A 768 -31.92 -5.93 -21.28
CA GLU A 768 -30.85 -6.58 -22.04
C GLU A 768 -29.62 -5.70 -22.18
N GLU A 769 -29.84 -4.38 -22.35
CA GLU A 769 -28.74 -3.40 -22.53
C GLU A 769 -27.86 -3.28 -21.26
N CYS A 770 -28.45 -2.94 -20.13
CA CYS A 770 -27.69 -2.82 -18.86
C CYS A 770 -27.58 -4.16 -18.10
N LYS A 771 -28.12 -5.25 -18.63
CA LYS A 771 -28.13 -6.58 -18.02
C LYS A 771 -28.64 -6.58 -16.57
N GLY A 772 -29.59 -5.69 -16.26
CA GLY A 772 -30.17 -5.54 -14.93
C GLY A 772 -29.43 -4.63 -13.95
N ALA A 773 -28.37 -3.95 -14.38
CA ALA A 773 -27.63 -3.00 -13.53
C ALA A 773 -28.40 -1.68 -13.34
N GLY A 774 -29.18 -1.24 -14.32
CA GLY A 774 -29.87 0.05 -14.36
C GLY A 774 -29.00 1.19 -14.89
N TYR A 775 -27.71 0.99 -15.03
CA TYR A 775 -26.75 1.96 -15.55
C TYR A 775 -25.68 1.26 -16.40
N VAL A 776 -25.00 2.03 -17.22
CA VAL A 776 -23.86 1.60 -18.06
C VAL A 776 -22.62 2.32 -17.57
N THR A 777 -21.57 1.57 -17.31
CA THR A 777 -20.27 2.12 -16.91
C THR A 777 -19.36 2.18 -18.12
N ILE A 778 -18.83 3.35 -18.41
CA ILE A 778 -17.79 3.58 -19.42
C ILE A 778 -16.46 3.69 -18.70
N GLU A 779 -15.60 2.69 -18.90
CA GLU A 779 -14.26 2.67 -18.29
C GLU A 779 -13.37 3.70 -18.99
N MET A 780 -12.77 4.60 -18.22
CA MET A 780 -11.86 5.64 -18.69
C MET A 780 -10.43 5.31 -18.28
N GLN A 781 -9.49 5.26 -19.24
CA GLN A 781 -8.11 4.85 -18.98
C GLN A 781 -7.34 5.78 -18.05
N PHE A 782 -7.69 7.07 -17.99
CA PHE A 782 -6.93 8.10 -17.25
C PHE A 782 -7.79 8.92 -16.27
N MET A 783 -9.06 8.60 -16.12
CA MET A 783 -10.01 9.31 -15.25
C MET A 783 -10.94 8.32 -14.56
N ALA A 784 -11.73 8.81 -13.60
CA ALA A 784 -12.78 8.00 -12.98
C ALA A 784 -13.79 7.51 -14.02
N ASP A 785 -14.28 6.27 -13.86
CA ASP A 785 -15.26 5.68 -14.74
C ASP A 785 -16.53 6.52 -14.81
N LEU A 786 -17.08 6.70 -15.99
CA LEU A 786 -18.31 7.43 -16.19
C LEU A 786 -19.51 6.47 -16.06
N VAL A 787 -20.39 6.74 -15.10
CA VAL A 787 -21.59 5.95 -14.85
C VAL A 787 -22.78 6.71 -15.42
N LEU A 788 -23.42 6.13 -16.46
CA LEU A 788 -24.57 6.72 -17.11
C LEU A 788 -25.83 5.87 -16.85
N GLN A 789 -26.96 6.52 -16.66
CA GLN A 789 -28.24 5.84 -16.56
C GLN A 789 -28.54 5.11 -17.88
N CYS A 790 -28.97 3.85 -17.81
CA CYS A 790 -29.32 3.08 -19.00
C CYS A 790 -30.50 3.74 -19.75
N GLU A 791 -30.34 4.03 -21.01
CA GLU A 791 -31.35 4.71 -21.85
C GLU A 791 -32.59 3.83 -22.08
N ALA A 792 -32.40 2.53 -22.29
CA ALA A 792 -33.48 1.60 -22.57
C ALA A 792 -34.43 1.42 -21.38
N CYS A 793 -33.91 1.16 -20.18
CA CYS A 793 -34.75 0.95 -19.00
C CYS A 793 -34.89 2.20 -18.12
N LYS A 794 -34.24 3.30 -18.43
CA LYS A 794 -34.23 4.55 -17.63
C LYS A 794 -33.99 4.29 -16.14
N GLY A 795 -32.99 3.44 -15.84
CA GLY A 795 -32.64 3.07 -14.48
C GLY A 795 -33.53 1.98 -13.84
N LYS A 796 -34.61 1.53 -14.45
CA LYS A 796 -35.59 0.62 -13.85
C LYS A 796 -35.19 -0.86 -13.86
N ARG A 797 -34.05 -1.23 -14.48
CA ARG A 797 -33.42 -2.57 -14.46
C ARG A 797 -34.15 -3.68 -15.20
N PHE A 798 -35.46 -3.58 -15.41
CA PHE A 798 -36.30 -4.58 -16.02
C PHE A 798 -36.93 -4.14 -17.36
N LYS A 799 -37.43 -5.08 -18.13
CA LYS A 799 -38.25 -4.83 -19.31
C LYS A 799 -39.57 -4.19 -18.92
N HIS A 800 -40.23 -3.52 -19.87
CA HIS A 800 -41.46 -2.79 -19.63
C HIS A 800 -42.59 -3.72 -19.05
N ASP A 801 -42.75 -4.88 -19.64
CA ASP A 801 -43.82 -5.83 -19.28
C ASP A 801 -43.77 -6.28 -17.82
N ILE A 802 -42.55 -6.35 -17.24
CA ILE A 802 -42.38 -6.71 -15.82
C ILE A 802 -42.93 -5.63 -14.89
N HIS A 803 -42.95 -4.35 -15.32
CA HIS A 803 -43.49 -3.25 -14.52
C HIS A 803 -45.02 -3.20 -14.50
N GLU A 804 -45.68 -3.92 -15.37
CA GLU A 804 -47.14 -4.01 -15.36
C GLU A 804 -47.67 -4.86 -14.20
N VAL A 805 -46.84 -5.80 -13.73
CA VAL A 805 -47.14 -6.61 -12.55
C VAL A 805 -47.06 -5.76 -11.29
N GLN A 806 -48.15 -5.70 -10.54
CA GLN A 806 -48.25 -4.90 -9.32
C GLN A 806 -48.70 -5.76 -8.14
N TYR A 807 -48.16 -5.44 -6.97
CA TYR A 807 -48.62 -5.91 -5.68
C TYR A 807 -48.93 -4.69 -4.79
N GLY A 808 -50.13 -4.61 -4.21
CA GLY A 808 -50.53 -3.43 -3.43
C GLY A 808 -50.41 -2.09 -4.19
N GLY A 809 -50.60 -2.11 -5.52
CA GLY A 809 -50.44 -0.92 -6.38
C GLY A 809 -49.01 -0.48 -6.67
N LYS A 810 -48.00 -1.30 -6.31
CA LYS A 810 -46.59 -1.05 -6.55
C LYS A 810 -45.96 -2.11 -7.44
N ASN A 811 -45.15 -1.72 -8.42
CA ASN A 811 -44.38 -2.64 -9.23
C ASN A 811 -43.07 -3.00 -8.55
N ILE A 812 -42.32 -3.96 -9.10
CA ILE A 812 -41.04 -4.44 -8.55
C ILE A 812 -39.99 -3.33 -8.43
N ASN A 813 -39.97 -2.38 -9.36
CA ASN A 813 -39.01 -1.25 -9.28
C ASN A 813 -39.40 -0.26 -8.18
N ASP A 814 -40.71 -0.04 -7.97
CA ASP A 814 -41.20 0.81 -6.88
C ASP A 814 -40.79 0.23 -5.53
N VAL A 815 -40.93 -1.09 -5.36
CA VAL A 815 -40.51 -1.81 -4.15
C VAL A 815 -39.00 -1.74 -3.94
N LEU A 816 -38.18 -1.89 -5.00
CA LEU A 816 -36.74 -1.75 -4.90
C LEU A 816 -36.31 -0.32 -4.56
N ASN A 817 -37.12 0.68 -4.88
CA ASN A 817 -36.86 2.08 -4.55
C ASN A 817 -37.37 2.49 -3.16
N MET A 818 -38.15 1.65 -2.50
CA MET A 818 -38.58 1.87 -1.11
C MET A 818 -37.35 1.81 -0.19
N THR A 819 -37.35 2.63 0.84
CA THR A 819 -36.46 2.46 1.98
C THR A 819 -36.84 1.21 2.76
N VAL A 820 -35.93 0.70 3.58
CA VAL A 820 -36.21 -0.47 4.44
C VAL A 820 -37.42 -0.19 5.36
N ASN A 821 -37.52 1.02 5.93
CA ASN A 821 -38.69 1.40 6.79
C ASN A 821 -39.99 1.37 5.99
N GLU A 822 -40.04 2.03 4.82
CA GLU A 822 -41.21 2.04 3.94
C GLU A 822 -41.62 0.64 3.50
N ALA A 823 -40.61 -0.21 3.22
CA ALA A 823 -40.89 -1.59 2.82
C ALA A 823 -41.46 -2.44 3.98
N ILE A 824 -40.93 -2.28 5.19
CA ILE A 824 -41.48 -2.95 6.38
C ILE A 824 -42.95 -2.52 6.60
N GLU A 825 -43.25 -1.22 6.55
CA GLU A 825 -44.61 -0.70 6.68
C GLU A 825 -45.50 -1.22 5.55
N PHE A 826 -45.03 -1.19 4.30
CA PHE A 826 -45.79 -1.65 3.12
C PHE A 826 -46.17 -3.15 3.21
N PHE A 827 -45.22 -4.01 3.59
CA PHE A 827 -45.48 -5.45 3.69
C PHE A 827 -46.14 -5.84 5.02
N ALA A 828 -46.08 -4.99 6.05
CA ALA A 828 -46.84 -5.21 7.30
C ALA A 828 -48.30 -4.74 7.24
N ASP A 829 -48.69 -3.90 6.26
CA ASP A 829 -50.05 -3.37 6.14
C ASP A 829 -51.04 -4.49 5.84
N GLU A 830 -51.99 -4.69 6.74
CA GLU A 830 -53.05 -5.71 6.60
C GLU A 830 -53.87 -5.57 5.32
N LYS A 831 -54.04 -4.34 4.79
CA LYS A 831 -54.73 -4.11 3.52
C LYS A 831 -54.01 -4.73 2.33
N ASN A 832 -52.71 -4.85 2.38
CA ASN A 832 -51.90 -5.48 1.34
C ASN A 832 -51.84 -7.01 1.52
N GLN A 833 -52.16 -7.54 2.72
CA GLN A 833 -52.05 -8.96 3.06
C GLN A 833 -53.33 -9.78 2.76
N HIS A 834 -54.45 -9.12 2.59
CA HIS A 834 -55.77 -9.81 2.45
C HIS A 834 -56.04 -10.39 1.07
N ASN A 835 -55.23 -10.14 0.07
CA ASN A 835 -55.37 -10.68 -1.26
C ASN A 835 -54.41 -11.85 -1.48
N ASN A 836 -54.94 -13.08 -1.56
CA ASN A 836 -54.32 -14.28 -2.14
C ASN A 836 -53.27 -15.09 -1.33
N GLY A 837 -53.38 -15.25 -0.04
CA GLY A 837 -52.51 -16.20 0.70
C GLY A 837 -51.04 -15.84 0.75
N ASP A 838 -50.70 -14.59 0.47
CA ASP A 838 -49.31 -14.07 0.48
C ASP A 838 -48.81 -13.66 1.88
N PHE A 839 -49.64 -13.92 2.91
CA PHE A 839 -49.36 -13.57 4.32
C PHE A 839 -47.98 -14.09 4.78
N ASP A 840 -47.64 -15.34 4.48
CA ASP A 840 -46.39 -15.95 4.89
C ASP A 840 -45.18 -15.29 4.18
N SER A 841 -45.33 -14.96 2.89
CA SER A 841 -44.25 -14.26 2.14
C SER A 841 -43.99 -12.87 2.71
N CYS A 842 -45.03 -12.11 3.03
CA CYS A 842 -44.90 -10.78 3.63
C CYS A 842 -44.26 -10.84 5.04
N ARG A 843 -44.65 -11.82 5.86
CA ARG A 843 -44.03 -12.05 7.17
C ARG A 843 -42.56 -12.37 7.06
N VAL A 844 -42.15 -13.23 6.11
CA VAL A 844 -40.76 -13.55 5.82
C VAL A 844 -40.02 -12.33 5.34
N ILE A 845 -40.61 -11.48 4.46
CA ILE A 845 -39.95 -10.25 4.00
C ILE A 845 -39.69 -9.32 5.19
N VAL A 846 -40.70 -9.06 6.02
CA VAL A 846 -40.58 -8.17 7.19
C VAL A 846 -39.53 -8.68 8.19
N SER A 847 -39.56 -9.99 8.52
CA SER A 847 -38.59 -10.60 9.45
C SER A 847 -37.14 -10.46 8.96
N ARG A 848 -36.90 -10.56 7.66
CA ARG A 848 -35.58 -10.41 7.06
C ARG A 848 -35.12 -8.95 6.94
N LEU A 849 -36.05 -7.99 6.84
CA LEU A 849 -35.71 -6.57 6.74
C LEU A 849 -35.56 -5.89 8.11
N ARG A 850 -36.25 -6.38 9.15
CA ARG A 850 -36.23 -5.80 10.51
C ARG A 850 -34.80 -5.63 11.10
N PRO A 851 -33.87 -6.59 10.95
CA PRO A 851 -32.50 -6.42 11.42
C PRO A 851 -31.76 -5.21 10.80
N LEU A 852 -32.10 -4.82 9.55
CA LEU A 852 -31.53 -3.58 8.98
C LEU A 852 -32.02 -2.34 9.72
N GLN A 853 -33.28 -2.33 10.14
CA GLN A 853 -33.80 -1.21 10.93
C GLN A 853 -33.13 -1.16 12.31
N GLU A 854 -32.95 -2.32 12.95
CA GLU A 854 -32.31 -2.43 14.27
C GLU A 854 -30.85 -1.91 14.28
N VAL A 855 -30.09 -2.15 13.20
CA VAL A 855 -28.72 -1.60 13.05
C VAL A 855 -28.70 -0.16 12.53
N GLY A 856 -29.85 0.53 12.44
CA GLY A 856 -29.94 1.92 12.03
C GLY A 856 -29.87 2.16 10.51
N LEU A 857 -30.13 1.14 9.68
CA LEU A 857 -30.14 1.23 8.21
C LEU A 857 -31.55 1.30 7.61
N GLY A 858 -32.54 1.74 8.37
CA GLY A 858 -33.93 1.87 7.91
C GLY A 858 -34.11 2.82 6.72
N TYR A 859 -33.17 3.70 6.48
CA TYR A 859 -33.20 4.73 5.43
C TYR A 859 -32.67 4.26 4.07
N ILE A 860 -31.89 3.19 3.99
CA ILE A 860 -31.33 2.70 2.72
C ILE A 860 -32.43 2.09 1.85
N LYS A 861 -32.29 2.23 0.52
CA LYS A 861 -33.24 1.61 -0.42
C LYS A 861 -32.95 0.12 -0.58
N LEU A 862 -34.00 -0.68 -0.71
CA LEU A 862 -33.87 -2.12 -0.88
C LEU A 862 -32.97 -2.49 -2.08
N GLY A 863 -33.13 -1.79 -3.19
CA GLY A 863 -32.38 -1.99 -4.42
C GLY A 863 -31.09 -1.14 -4.52
N GLN A 864 -30.66 -0.48 -3.46
CA GLN A 864 -29.43 0.34 -3.49
C GLN A 864 -28.22 -0.53 -3.76
N ASN A 865 -27.39 -0.11 -4.72
CA ASN A 865 -26.20 -0.85 -5.08
C ASN A 865 -25.17 -0.83 -3.92
N SER A 866 -24.57 -1.98 -3.63
CA SER A 866 -23.57 -2.12 -2.57
C SER A 866 -22.35 -1.24 -2.76
N SER A 867 -21.99 -0.92 -4.01
CA SER A 867 -20.88 -0.02 -4.30
C SER A 867 -21.16 1.46 -3.97
N THR A 868 -22.43 1.83 -3.76
CA THR A 868 -22.86 3.18 -3.37
C THR A 868 -23.04 3.34 -1.86
N LEU A 869 -22.97 2.22 -1.13
CA LEU A 869 -22.99 2.24 0.33
C LEU A 869 -21.61 2.61 0.87
N SER A 870 -21.60 3.38 1.95
CA SER A 870 -20.35 3.64 2.69
C SER A 870 -19.77 2.35 3.28
N GLY A 871 -18.48 2.36 3.67
CA GLY A 871 -17.85 1.22 4.33
C GLY A 871 -18.61 0.76 5.58
N GLY A 872 -19.00 1.70 6.43
CA GLY A 872 -19.78 1.43 7.64
C GLY A 872 -21.21 0.92 7.36
N GLU A 873 -21.87 1.41 6.30
CA GLU A 873 -23.19 0.89 5.88
C GLU A 873 -23.08 -0.56 5.40
N ASN A 874 -22.08 -0.88 4.56
CA ASN A 874 -21.83 -2.26 4.12
C ASN A 874 -21.59 -3.20 5.31
N GLN A 875 -20.83 -2.75 6.30
CA GLN A 875 -20.54 -3.53 7.50
C GLN A 875 -21.78 -3.77 8.35
N ARG A 876 -22.64 -2.76 8.52
CA ARG A 876 -23.92 -2.89 9.22
C ARG A 876 -24.93 -3.79 8.48
N VAL A 877 -24.93 -3.80 7.14
CA VAL A 877 -25.74 -4.77 6.36
C VAL A 877 -25.26 -6.20 6.63
N LYS A 878 -23.94 -6.45 6.71
CA LYS A 878 -23.40 -7.75 7.10
C LYS A 878 -23.83 -8.13 8.52
N LEU A 879 -23.74 -7.19 9.46
CA LEU A 879 -24.17 -7.39 10.84
C LEU A 879 -25.67 -7.74 10.92
N ALA A 880 -26.54 -7.01 10.20
CA ALA A 880 -27.97 -7.28 10.13
C ALA A 880 -28.28 -8.69 9.61
N PHE A 881 -27.50 -9.19 8.65
CA PHE A 881 -27.66 -10.56 8.16
C PHE A 881 -27.45 -11.60 9.27
N PHE A 882 -26.43 -11.40 10.11
CA PHE A 882 -26.15 -12.32 11.22
C PHE A 882 -27.17 -12.20 12.34
N ILE A 883 -27.63 -10.99 12.68
CA ILE A 883 -28.69 -10.78 13.67
C ILE A 883 -30.01 -11.47 13.23
N GLY A 884 -30.32 -11.46 11.93
CA GLY A 884 -31.52 -12.06 11.35
C GLY A 884 -31.52 -13.59 11.30
N LYS A 885 -30.42 -14.25 11.63
CA LYS A 885 -30.37 -15.74 11.74
C LYS A 885 -30.73 -16.17 13.16
N GLU A 886 -31.81 -16.92 13.30
CA GLU A 886 -32.32 -17.37 14.61
C GLU A 886 -31.55 -18.56 15.21
N ASP A 887 -31.12 -19.52 14.36
CA ASP A 887 -30.37 -20.71 14.79
C ASP A 887 -28.90 -20.62 14.37
N GLN A 888 -28.06 -20.04 15.23
CA GLN A 888 -26.62 -20.04 15.00
C GLN A 888 -25.91 -20.79 16.12
N GLU A 889 -25.03 -21.71 15.71
CA GLU A 889 -24.00 -22.28 16.59
C GLU A 889 -23.03 -21.22 17.08
N PRO A 890 -22.33 -21.44 18.21
CA PRO A 890 -21.37 -20.49 18.77
C PRO A 890 -20.38 -20.00 17.70
N THR A 891 -20.45 -18.70 17.42
CA THR A 891 -19.69 -18.04 16.34
C THR A 891 -18.72 -17.01 16.92
N LEU A 892 -17.50 -16.98 16.41
CA LEU A 892 -16.55 -15.90 16.66
C LEU A 892 -16.73 -14.83 15.59
N PHE A 893 -17.30 -13.69 15.95
CA PHE A 893 -17.41 -12.53 15.08
C PHE A 893 -16.19 -11.61 15.25
N ILE A 894 -15.56 -11.26 14.15
CA ILE A 894 -14.45 -10.34 14.09
C ILE A 894 -14.88 -9.12 13.29
N PHE A 895 -14.85 -7.95 13.91
CA PHE A 895 -15.18 -6.67 13.27
C PHE A 895 -13.92 -5.80 13.12
N ASP A 896 -13.75 -5.21 11.95
CA ASP A 896 -12.62 -4.32 11.63
C ASP A 896 -13.13 -2.87 11.55
N GLU A 897 -12.82 -2.06 12.57
CA GLU A 897 -13.20 -0.63 12.69
C GLU A 897 -14.69 -0.36 12.41
N PRO A 898 -15.64 -0.97 13.15
CA PRO A 898 -17.07 -0.87 12.84
C PRO A 898 -17.70 0.50 13.11
N THR A 899 -17.01 1.42 13.79
CA THR A 899 -17.50 2.79 14.05
C THR A 899 -17.17 3.77 12.94
N THR A 900 -16.50 3.33 11.89
CA THR A 900 -16.15 4.16 10.74
C THR A 900 -17.40 4.84 10.15
N GLY A 901 -17.38 6.17 10.06
CA GLY A 901 -18.48 6.98 9.52
C GLY A 901 -19.73 7.02 10.38
N LEU A 902 -19.66 6.63 11.65
CA LEU A 902 -20.78 6.62 12.57
C LEU A 902 -20.77 7.82 13.50
N HIS A 903 -21.92 8.47 13.59
CA HIS A 903 -22.20 9.43 14.63
C HIS A 903 -22.38 8.74 16.00
N PHE A 904 -22.18 9.42 17.13
CA PHE A 904 -22.36 8.91 18.48
C PHE A 904 -23.71 8.17 18.68
N HIS A 905 -24.79 8.71 18.13
CA HIS A 905 -26.10 8.08 18.17
C HIS A 905 -26.15 6.72 17.49
N ASP A 906 -25.44 6.56 16.36
CA ASP A 906 -25.34 5.29 15.62
C ASP A 906 -24.44 4.30 16.34
N ILE A 907 -23.37 4.78 17.02
CA ILE A 907 -22.48 3.93 17.85
C ILE A 907 -23.28 3.30 19.00
N LYS A 908 -24.18 4.03 19.63
CA LYS A 908 -25.07 3.50 20.67
C LYS A 908 -25.90 2.33 20.15
N ARG A 909 -26.49 2.46 18.95
CA ARG A 909 -27.25 1.37 18.30
C ARG A 909 -26.38 0.17 17.96
N LEU A 910 -25.15 0.42 17.49
CA LEU A 910 -24.18 -0.64 17.19
C LEU A 910 -23.80 -1.45 18.43
N LEU A 911 -23.56 -0.78 19.57
CA LEU A 911 -23.28 -1.44 20.85
C LEU A 911 -24.46 -2.30 21.34
N HIS A 912 -25.70 -1.85 21.14
CA HIS A 912 -26.87 -2.70 21.40
C HIS A 912 -26.89 -3.96 20.55
N ALA A 913 -26.58 -3.84 19.25
CA ALA A 913 -26.50 -4.98 18.34
C ALA A 913 -25.39 -5.98 18.74
N PHE A 914 -24.23 -5.48 19.20
CA PHE A 914 -23.15 -6.31 19.73
C PHE A 914 -23.59 -7.07 20.99
N ASN A 915 -24.24 -6.41 21.93
CA ASN A 915 -24.76 -7.04 23.13
C ASN A 915 -25.77 -8.15 22.80
N ALA A 916 -26.66 -7.90 21.84
CA ALA A 916 -27.62 -8.92 21.39
C ALA A 916 -26.95 -10.17 20.80
N LEU A 917 -25.83 -10.06 20.10
CA LEU A 917 -25.05 -11.20 19.63
C LEU A 917 -24.41 -11.98 20.77
N ILE A 918 -23.84 -11.29 21.76
CA ILE A 918 -23.21 -11.94 22.92
C ILE A 918 -24.25 -12.68 23.76
N GLU A 919 -25.42 -12.09 23.97
CA GLU A 919 -26.55 -12.73 24.71
C GLU A 919 -27.03 -14.00 24.02
N ARG A 920 -26.83 -14.14 22.71
CA ARG A 920 -27.08 -15.37 21.96
C ARG A 920 -25.97 -16.41 22.03
N GLY A 921 -24.91 -16.16 22.83
CA GLY A 921 -23.81 -17.09 23.06
C GLY A 921 -22.67 -16.96 22.05
N HIS A 922 -22.59 -15.86 21.31
CA HIS A 922 -21.49 -15.59 20.40
C HIS A 922 -20.33 -14.85 21.08
N SER A 923 -19.15 -14.87 20.48
CA SER A 923 -17.96 -14.16 20.94
C SER A 923 -17.62 -13.04 19.96
N LEU A 924 -17.31 -11.86 20.47
CA LEU A 924 -16.98 -10.71 19.66
C LEU A 924 -15.54 -10.28 19.87
N VAL A 925 -14.82 -10.09 18.78
CA VAL A 925 -13.50 -9.44 18.73
C VAL A 925 -13.60 -8.25 17.80
N VAL A 926 -13.33 -7.05 18.30
CA VAL A 926 -13.47 -5.80 17.54
C VAL A 926 -12.14 -5.07 17.53
N ILE A 927 -11.63 -4.77 16.34
CA ILE A 927 -10.49 -3.88 16.18
C ILE A 927 -11.04 -2.46 16.19
N GLU A 928 -10.63 -1.64 17.18
CA GLU A 928 -11.20 -0.31 17.35
C GLU A 928 -10.23 0.73 17.94
N HIS A 929 -10.52 1.99 17.62
CA HIS A 929 -9.82 3.16 18.12
C HIS A 929 -10.74 4.15 18.85
N ASN A 930 -12.05 4.03 18.63
CA ASN A 930 -13.04 4.89 19.26
C ASN A 930 -13.13 4.62 20.76
N LEU A 931 -12.82 5.64 21.56
CA LEU A 931 -12.77 5.52 23.01
C LEU A 931 -14.12 5.20 23.63
N ASP A 932 -15.23 5.65 23.05
CA ASP A 932 -16.59 5.36 23.52
C ASP A 932 -16.95 3.88 23.37
N VAL A 933 -16.41 3.20 22.36
CA VAL A 933 -16.54 1.75 22.20
C VAL A 933 -15.59 1.00 23.13
N ILE A 934 -14.34 1.46 23.22
CA ILE A 934 -13.30 0.83 24.05
C ILE A 934 -13.70 0.80 25.51
N LYS A 935 -14.29 1.90 26.05
CA LYS A 935 -14.78 1.93 27.45
C LYS A 935 -15.93 0.98 27.74
N CYS A 936 -16.64 0.52 26.71
CA CYS A 936 -17.76 -0.41 26.82
C CYS A 936 -17.34 -1.88 26.68
N ALA A 937 -16.05 -2.16 26.46
CA ALA A 937 -15.53 -3.51 26.29
C ALA A 937 -15.52 -4.28 27.62
N ASP A 938 -15.72 -5.58 27.57
CA ASP A 938 -15.49 -6.47 28.73
C ASP A 938 -13.99 -6.78 28.91
N TYR A 939 -13.26 -6.82 27.77
CA TYR A 939 -11.83 -7.10 27.74
C TYR A 939 -11.12 -6.32 26.63
N ILE A 940 -9.98 -5.75 26.94
CA ILE A 940 -9.18 -4.96 26.00
C ILE A 940 -7.82 -5.62 25.80
N ILE A 941 -7.35 -5.65 24.57
CA ILE A 941 -6.00 -6.07 24.19
C ILE A 941 -5.34 -4.86 23.55
N ASP A 942 -4.37 -4.25 24.22
CA ASP A 942 -3.66 -3.07 23.73
C ASP A 942 -2.28 -3.44 23.17
N LEU A 943 -2.08 -3.17 21.87
CA LEU A 943 -0.84 -3.45 21.15
C LEU A 943 -0.04 -2.17 20.96
N GLY A 944 1.28 -2.27 21.18
CA GLY A 944 2.14 -1.10 21.03
C GLY A 944 3.60 -1.36 21.41
N PRO A 945 4.24 -0.38 22.09
CA PRO A 945 3.74 0.96 22.46
C PRO A 945 3.66 1.95 21.27
N GLU A 946 4.40 1.69 20.19
CA GLU A 946 4.47 2.51 18.98
C GLU A 946 4.04 1.72 17.74
N GLY A 947 4.03 2.36 16.57
CA GLY A 947 3.83 1.70 15.29
C GLY A 947 5.14 1.20 14.65
N GLY A 948 5.03 0.28 13.68
CA GLY A 948 6.17 -0.24 12.93
C GLY A 948 7.17 -1.02 13.77
N ASP A 949 8.47 -0.77 13.56
CA ASP A 949 9.57 -1.52 14.21
C ASP A 949 9.59 -1.40 15.74
N LYS A 950 9.01 -0.36 16.31
CA LYS A 950 8.91 -0.14 17.76
C LYS A 950 7.61 -0.68 18.35
N GLY A 951 6.72 -1.20 17.54
CA GLY A 951 5.46 -1.81 17.92
C GLY A 951 5.54 -3.32 18.08
N GLY A 952 4.39 -3.98 17.92
CA GLY A 952 4.27 -5.42 17.87
C GLY A 952 4.37 -6.15 19.21
N ASN A 953 4.31 -5.44 20.34
CA ASN A 953 4.25 -6.04 21.66
C ASN A 953 2.84 -5.95 22.23
N LEU A 954 2.49 -6.88 23.10
CA LEU A 954 1.33 -6.77 23.97
C LEU A 954 1.71 -5.81 25.12
N VAL A 955 1.06 -4.64 25.17
CA VAL A 955 1.31 -3.63 26.21
C VAL A 955 0.57 -4.00 27.49
N VAL A 956 -0.71 -4.29 27.37
CA VAL A 956 -1.59 -4.70 28.45
C VAL A 956 -2.80 -5.44 27.88
N ALA A 957 -3.34 -6.39 28.64
CA ALA A 957 -4.61 -7.03 28.34
C ALA A 957 -5.40 -7.18 29.64
N GLY A 958 -6.67 -6.76 29.65
CA GLY A 958 -7.50 -6.75 30.83
C GLY A 958 -8.78 -5.94 30.67
N THR A 959 -9.46 -5.63 31.77
CA THR A 959 -10.63 -4.75 31.76
C THR A 959 -10.23 -3.31 31.45
N PRO A 960 -11.16 -2.43 31.03
CA PRO A 960 -10.88 -1.01 30.84
C PRO A 960 -10.15 -0.35 32.02
N GLU A 961 -10.52 -0.69 33.25
CA GLU A 961 -9.94 -0.15 34.48
C GLU A 961 -8.47 -0.60 34.65
N GLU A 962 -8.17 -1.87 34.32
CA GLU A 962 -6.80 -2.38 34.35
C GLU A 962 -5.91 -1.72 33.30
N VAL A 963 -6.46 -1.48 32.13
CA VAL A 963 -5.77 -0.77 31.04
C VAL A 963 -5.47 0.67 31.40
N MET A 964 -6.39 1.38 32.07
CA MET A 964 -6.20 2.74 32.57
C MET A 964 -5.06 2.84 33.61
N GLN A 965 -4.85 1.81 34.42
CA GLN A 965 -3.75 1.77 35.41
C GLN A 965 -2.38 1.55 34.75
N CYS A 966 -2.32 1.08 33.52
CA CYS A 966 -1.06 0.81 32.82
C CYS A 966 -0.44 2.08 32.25
N LYS A 967 0.59 2.62 32.89
CA LYS A 967 1.30 3.84 32.44
C LYS A 967 1.94 3.75 31.06
N LYS A 968 2.16 2.54 30.52
CA LYS A 968 2.73 2.31 29.18
C LYS A 968 1.67 2.31 28.08
N SER A 969 0.38 2.18 28.45
CA SER A 969 -0.73 2.16 27.52
C SER A 969 -1.13 3.59 27.15
N LEU A 970 -0.96 3.94 25.90
CA LEU A 970 -1.47 5.22 25.36
C LEU A 970 -3.01 5.22 25.36
N THR A 971 -3.61 4.10 25.00
CA THR A 971 -5.08 3.94 25.07
C THR A 971 -5.60 4.15 26.49
N GLY A 972 -4.92 3.56 27.50
CA GLY A 972 -5.26 3.76 28.91
C GLY A 972 -5.18 5.22 29.36
N LEU A 973 -4.17 5.95 28.89
CA LEU A 973 -4.02 7.38 29.17
C LEU A 973 -5.22 8.21 28.63
N PHE A 974 -5.62 7.96 27.39
CA PHE A 974 -6.75 8.68 26.76
C PHE A 974 -8.11 8.26 27.37
N LEU A 975 -8.27 7.00 27.76
CA LEU A 975 -9.45 6.52 28.49
C LEU A 975 -9.59 7.23 29.84
N THR A 976 -8.50 7.37 30.58
CA THR A 976 -8.49 8.13 31.84
C THR A 976 -8.90 9.56 31.63
N GLN A 977 -8.34 10.23 30.63
CA GLN A 977 -8.73 11.62 30.29
C GLN A 977 -10.21 11.76 29.91
N LEU A 978 -10.78 10.77 29.22
CA LEU A 978 -12.20 10.76 28.83
C LEU A 978 -13.10 10.59 30.05
N LEU A 979 -12.73 9.72 31.01
CA LEU A 979 -13.55 9.43 32.19
C LEU A 979 -13.37 10.48 33.29
N ASP A 980 -12.19 11.10 33.43
CA ASP A 980 -11.94 12.19 34.40
C ASP A 980 -12.59 13.50 34.00
N LYS A 981 -12.86 13.74 32.72
CA LYS A 981 -13.57 14.93 32.19
C LYS A 981 -15.10 14.88 32.46
N LYS A 982 -15.62 13.79 32.98
CA LYS A 982 -17.04 13.57 33.30
C LYS A 982 -17.28 13.61 34.79
#